data_37470ffb80c05271613a65e6679f093c
#
_entry.id   37470ffb80c05271613a65e6679f093c
#
_cell.length_a   1.000
_cell.length_b   1.000
_cell.length_c   1.000
_cell.angle_alpha   90.00
_cell.angle_beta   90.00
_cell.angle_gamma   90.00
#
_symmetry.space_group_name_H-M   'P 1'
#
loop_
_entity.id
_entity.type
_entity.pdbx_description
1 polymer ?
#
loop_
_entity_poly.entity_id
_entity_poly.type
_entity_poly.pdbx_seq_one_letter_code
_entity_poly.pdbx_strand_id
1 'polypeptide(L)'
;MTSKEIRESYKSFFASKGHQIVPSAPMVVKGDPTLMFTNAGMNQFKDIILGHAEIKYPRVADSQKCLRVSGKHNDLEEVGHDTYHHTMFEMLGNWSFGDYFKKEAIEWAWEFLTEVLKVDKSRLYVTVFEGAEDEGLHRDEEAAGYWAQYLPQERILNGNKHDNFWEMGDQGPCGPCSEIHIDIRSEEERKAVDGLTLVNQGHPQVIEIWNLVFMQFNRKADGSLDSLPNHVIDTGMGFERLCMAIQGKTSNYDTDVFTPIIQAISTLTGVNYGADAKSDVAMRVIADHIRTIAFAITDGQLPSNAKAGYVIRRILRRAVRYGYTFLGRRDAFMYSLIPALIDSMGDAYPELIKGKDLIQRVIKEEEESFLRTLETGIRLLEKKIEELGSNKTLSGDDAFVLYDTYGFPLDLTALILSEHGCGLDEEGFNVAMEAQRARARNAAALDTEDWVILREGETTFWGYDYTECDTEILRYRKVKQKNKEYYQVVLSSTPFYAEMGGQVGDSGYLTDGTTKYEVFDTKRENNLPVHLMTKLPEDASCELTAVINIEKRHAAEANHTATHLLHEALREILGTHVEQKGSFVSPDVLRFDFSHFSKVEPSDLRKVEQLVNERIRENFPREEFRNVPIAEAQAMGAMALFGEKYGEEVRVLKYGTSVELCGGTHVSATGRIGFFRIISESSVAAGVRRIEAVTGAGAEKMLYQVEDLLKEVKELFNNNPQIITAIKKTIEENAELAQQVQAALKEKVASVKQHLLSQREELGGVRIFKVQQNVSAELIKDLAFQIAGEVSESFIFIGATDEGGKPNLTLMLSRDLVESKGWNASNILRSAAKHIQGGGGGQPHFATAGGKRVEGLDEAVQQILSETVGA
;
A
#
# COMPACT_ATOMS: atom_id res chain seq x y z
N MET A 1 25.63 27.22 -19.88
CA MET A 1 24.46 26.54 -20.50
C MET A 1 23.53 26.02 -19.41
N THR A 2 22.25 26.13 -19.63
CA THR A 2 21.24 25.54 -18.77
C THR A 2 21.10 24.03 -19.04
N SER A 3 20.54 23.29 -18.10
CA SER A 3 20.26 21.86 -18.26
C SER A 3 19.39 21.56 -19.49
N LYS A 4 18.41 22.42 -19.78
CA LYS A 4 17.58 22.33 -20.99
C LYS A 4 18.43 22.49 -22.27
N GLU A 5 19.32 23.49 -22.34
CA GLU A 5 20.21 23.70 -23.50
C GLU A 5 21.17 22.53 -23.69
N ILE A 6 21.70 21.94 -22.60
CA ILE A 6 22.61 20.78 -22.66
C ILE A 6 21.88 19.57 -23.26
N ARG A 7 20.68 19.25 -22.78
CA ARG A 7 19.87 18.13 -23.27
C ARG A 7 19.51 18.30 -24.74
N GLU A 8 19.09 19.50 -25.16
CA GLU A 8 18.74 19.77 -26.57
C GLU A 8 19.97 19.78 -27.46
N SER A 9 21.14 20.27 -26.99
CA SER A 9 22.39 20.18 -27.73
C SER A 9 22.80 18.76 -28.02
N TYR A 10 22.66 17.84 -27.04
CA TYR A 10 22.95 16.42 -27.21
C TYR A 10 22.04 15.79 -28.29
N LYS A 11 20.73 15.96 -28.15
CA LYS A 11 19.77 15.40 -29.11
C LYS A 11 19.98 15.97 -30.52
N SER A 12 20.20 17.26 -30.61
CA SER A 12 20.46 17.91 -31.91
C SER A 12 21.75 17.45 -32.56
N PHE A 13 22.82 17.27 -31.75
CA PHE A 13 24.10 16.77 -32.25
C PHE A 13 23.96 15.36 -32.83
N PHE A 14 23.36 14.42 -32.07
CA PHE A 14 23.18 13.05 -32.56
C PHE A 14 22.14 12.95 -33.69
N ALA A 15 21.12 13.79 -33.72
CA ALA A 15 20.23 13.90 -34.87
C ALA A 15 21.01 14.30 -36.14
N SER A 16 21.99 15.23 -36.02
CA SER A 16 22.86 15.61 -37.14
C SER A 16 23.79 14.51 -37.62
N LYS A 17 24.10 13.53 -36.76
CA LYS A 17 24.83 12.29 -37.09
C LYS A 17 23.93 11.16 -37.61
N GLY A 18 22.66 11.45 -37.89
CA GLY A 18 21.69 10.51 -38.45
C GLY A 18 20.96 9.62 -37.44
N HIS A 19 21.01 9.93 -36.15
CA HIS A 19 20.26 9.20 -35.12
C HIS A 19 18.80 9.61 -35.10
N GLN A 20 17.91 8.62 -34.97
CA GLN A 20 16.50 8.88 -34.65
C GLN A 20 16.39 9.22 -33.17
N ILE A 21 15.84 10.40 -32.86
CA ILE A 21 15.53 10.75 -31.48
C ILE A 21 14.23 10.06 -31.06
N VAL A 22 14.32 9.29 -29.98
CA VAL A 22 13.19 8.54 -29.41
C VAL A 22 12.83 9.07 -28.01
N PRO A 23 11.58 8.86 -27.55
CA PRO A 23 11.18 9.21 -26.20
C PRO A 23 11.82 8.28 -25.17
N SER A 24 12.00 8.79 -23.95
CA SER A 24 12.38 7.98 -22.80
C SER A 24 11.36 6.88 -22.51
N ALA A 25 11.84 5.66 -22.32
CA ALA A 25 10.99 4.59 -21.80
C ALA A 25 10.56 4.87 -20.34
N PRO A 26 9.50 4.22 -19.85
CA PRO A 26 9.13 4.25 -18.45
C PRO A 26 10.27 3.76 -17.54
N MET A 27 10.41 4.37 -16.35
CA MET A 27 11.38 3.89 -15.34
C MET A 27 10.97 2.55 -14.72
N VAL A 28 9.66 2.26 -14.68
CA VAL A 28 9.14 1.01 -14.13
C VAL A 28 8.89 0.04 -15.27
N VAL A 29 9.67 -1.04 -15.29
CA VAL A 29 9.56 -2.05 -16.34
C VAL A 29 8.39 -2.98 -16.07
N LYS A 30 7.49 -3.11 -17.05
CA LYS A 30 6.35 -4.04 -16.99
C LYS A 30 6.66 -5.27 -17.84
N GLY A 31 6.56 -6.46 -17.23
CA GLY A 31 6.67 -7.73 -17.95
C GLY A 31 8.06 -8.34 -18.11
N ASP A 32 9.14 -7.67 -17.74
CA ASP A 32 10.48 -8.25 -17.73
C ASP A 32 10.74 -8.98 -16.38
N PRO A 33 11.03 -10.28 -16.38
CA PRO A 33 11.29 -11.04 -15.15
C PRO A 33 12.65 -10.72 -14.52
N THR A 34 13.57 -10.10 -15.27
CA THR A 34 14.95 -9.83 -14.84
C THR A 34 15.17 -8.40 -14.36
N LEU A 35 14.31 -7.46 -14.76
CA LEU A 35 14.43 -6.04 -14.46
C LEU A 35 13.13 -5.48 -13.86
N MET A 36 13.25 -4.90 -12.68
CA MET A 36 12.13 -4.17 -12.04
C MET A 36 12.08 -2.72 -12.51
N PHE A 37 13.23 -2.12 -12.74
CA PHE A 37 13.40 -0.72 -13.13
C PHE A 37 14.37 -0.59 -14.30
N THR A 38 14.17 0.45 -15.10
CA THR A 38 15.12 0.87 -16.13
C THR A 38 16.34 1.47 -15.45
N ASN A 39 17.43 0.72 -15.36
CA ASN A 39 18.68 1.14 -14.71
C ASN A 39 19.74 1.69 -15.69
N ALA A 40 19.52 1.53 -17.00
CA ALA A 40 20.38 2.04 -18.07
C ALA A 40 19.56 2.33 -19.32
N GLY A 41 20.06 3.20 -20.19
CA GLY A 41 19.41 3.61 -21.43
C GLY A 41 19.10 2.46 -22.38
N MET A 42 19.98 1.43 -22.40
CA MET A 42 19.84 0.27 -23.29
C MET A 42 18.69 -0.67 -22.94
N ASN A 43 18.09 -0.58 -21.74
CA ASN A 43 17.08 -1.53 -21.31
C ASN A 43 15.88 -1.61 -22.28
N GLN A 44 15.47 -0.48 -22.85
CA GLN A 44 14.39 -0.44 -23.85
C GLN A 44 14.75 -1.10 -25.18
N PHE A 45 16.04 -1.34 -25.46
CA PHE A 45 16.56 -1.93 -26.70
C PHE A 45 17.08 -3.36 -26.51
N LYS A 46 16.92 -3.96 -25.35
CA LYS A 46 17.43 -5.28 -24.98
C LYS A 46 17.11 -6.34 -26.02
N ASP A 47 15.85 -6.41 -26.50
CA ASP A 47 15.43 -7.42 -27.47
C ASP A 47 16.04 -7.19 -28.86
N ILE A 48 16.27 -5.93 -29.22
CA ILE A 48 16.99 -5.57 -30.47
C ILE A 48 18.46 -6.01 -30.39
N ILE A 49 19.12 -5.72 -29.24
CA ILE A 49 20.53 -6.07 -29.01
C ILE A 49 20.73 -7.60 -29.05
N LEU A 50 19.80 -8.35 -28.45
CA LEU A 50 19.83 -9.82 -28.44
C LEU A 50 19.40 -10.46 -29.78
N GLY A 51 18.91 -9.66 -30.73
CA GLY A 51 18.43 -10.17 -32.02
C GLY A 51 17.02 -10.78 -31.97
N HIS A 52 16.26 -10.54 -30.89
CA HIS A 52 14.89 -11.03 -30.73
C HIS A 52 13.84 -10.10 -31.36
N ALA A 53 14.22 -8.86 -31.67
CA ALA A 53 13.36 -7.86 -32.32
C ALA A 53 14.03 -7.24 -33.54
N GLU A 54 13.22 -6.78 -34.51
CA GLU A 54 13.68 -6.14 -35.74
C GLU A 54 14.28 -4.76 -35.47
N ILE A 55 15.39 -4.45 -36.13
CA ILE A 55 16.06 -3.14 -36.10
C ILE A 55 15.27 -2.16 -36.96
N LYS A 56 14.38 -1.37 -36.35
CA LYS A 56 13.60 -0.34 -37.04
C LYS A 56 14.47 0.88 -37.41
N TYR A 57 15.35 1.28 -36.53
CA TYR A 57 16.29 2.40 -36.72
C TYR A 57 17.70 1.93 -36.34
N PRO A 58 18.66 1.97 -37.26
CA PRO A 58 20.03 1.50 -36.98
C PRO A 58 20.78 2.42 -35.99
N ARG A 59 20.39 3.69 -35.88
CA ARG A 59 20.94 4.68 -34.98
C ARG A 59 19.85 5.33 -34.16
N VAL A 60 19.99 5.35 -32.87
CA VAL A 60 19.02 5.94 -31.94
C VAL A 60 19.72 6.80 -30.90
N ALA A 61 19.08 7.88 -30.46
CA ALA A 61 19.55 8.64 -29.31
C ALA A 61 18.36 9.19 -28.50
N ASP A 62 18.58 9.33 -27.17
CA ASP A 62 17.56 9.88 -26.27
C ASP A 62 18.15 10.51 -25.00
N SER A 63 17.25 10.96 -24.13
CA SER A 63 17.52 11.21 -22.71
C SER A 63 16.62 10.27 -21.90
N GLN A 64 17.19 9.18 -21.43
CA GLN A 64 16.48 8.12 -20.72
C GLN A 64 16.43 8.38 -19.21
N LYS A 65 15.23 8.32 -18.64
CA LYS A 65 15.02 8.31 -17.18
C LYS A 65 15.47 6.95 -16.62
N CYS A 66 16.45 6.95 -15.74
CA CYS A 66 16.99 5.74 -15.10
C CYS A 66 16.74 5.77 -13.59
N LEU A 67 16.54 4.59 -13.00
CA LEU A 67 16.30 4.40 -11.58
C LEU A 67 17.23 3.33 -11.01
N ARG A 68 18.10 3.71 -10.05
CA ARG A 68 19.08 2.83 -9.40
C ARG A 68 18.84 2.78 -7.89
N VAL A 69 17.98 1.84 -7.46
CA VAL A 69 17.52 1.72 -6.05
C VAL A 69 17.41 0.28 -5.58
N SER A 70 17.93 -0.68 -6.38
CA SER A 70 17.87 -2.10 -6.06
C SER A 70 18.85 -2.94 -6.91
N GLY A 71 19.20 -4.12 -6.42
CA GLY A 71 20.05 -5.07 -7.12
C GLY A 71 21.52 -4.64 -7.18
N LYS A 72 22.21 -4.96 -8.29
CA LYS A 72 23.63 -4.65 -8.53
C LYS A 72 23.91 -3.14 -8.55
N HIS A 73 22.92 -2.35 -8.99
CA HIS A 73 22.99 -0.90 -9.07
C HIS A 73 22.03 -0.27 -8.04
N ASN A 74 22.53 0.05 -6.86
CA ASN A 74 21.74 0.61 -5.76
C ASN A 74 22.47 1.79 -5.13
N ASP A 75 22.08 3.01 -5.50
CA ASP A 75 22.69 4.26 -5.06
C ASP A 75 21.89 4.93 -3.90
N LEU A 76 20.89 4.27 -3.34
CA LEU A 76 19.93 4.86 -2.40
C LEU A 76 20.59 5.42 -1.13
N GLU A 77 21.64 4.78 -0.63
CA GLU A 77 22.30 5.16 0.63
C GLU A 77 23.22 6.38 0.44
N GLU A 78 23.84 6.50 -0.72
CA GLU A 78 24.76 7.60 -1.07
C GLU A 78 24.02 8.91 -1.35
N VAL A 79 22.77 8.82 -1.80
CA VAL A 79 21.94 9.97 -2.18
C VAL A 79 21.81 10.99 -1.05
N GLY A 80 22.24 12.23 -1.36
CA GLY A 80 22.22 13.36 -0.44
C GLY A 80 23.49 13.48 0.42
N HIS A 81 24.23 12.38 0.61
CA HIS A 81 25.46 12.33 1.40
C HIS A 81 26.68 12.65 0.55
N ASP A 82 26.69 12.22 -0.69
CA ASP A 82 27.70 12.64 -1.67
C ASP A 82 27.18 13.73 -2.61
N THR A 83 27.94 14.02 -3.67
CA THR A 83 27.68 15.17 -4.57
C THR A 83 27.10 14.79 -5.93
N TYR A 84 27.00 13.49 -6.28
CA TYR A 84 26.70 13.06 -7.64
C TYR A 84 25.87 11.79 -7.81
N HIS A 85 25.54 11.02 -6.75
CA HIS A 85 24.64 9.89 -6.84
C HIS A 85 23.18 10.28 -6.66
N HIS A 86 22.30 9.64 -7.42
CA HIS A 86 20.87 9.90 -7.45
C HIS A 86 20.06 8.59 -7.52
N THR A 87 18.88 8.57 -6.91
CA THR A 87 17.94 7.48 -7.13
C THR A 87 17.40 7.49 -8.56
N MET A 88 16.98 8.65 -9.05
CA MET A 88 16.57 8.89 -10.43
C MET A 88 17.53 9.88 -11.08
N PHE A 89 18.03 9.54 -12.25
CA PHE A 89 18.87 10.41 -13.06
C PHE A 89 18.52 10.27 -14.55
N GLU A 90 18.94 11.25 -15.34
CA GLU A 90 18.84 11.18 -16.78
C GLU A 90 20.15 10.64 -17.37
N MET A 91 20.02 9.65 -18.26
CA MET A 91 21.14 9.12 -19.05
C MET A 91 20.96 9.59 -20.48
N LEU A 92 21.86 10.45 -20.94
CA LEU A 92 21.94 10.80 -22.36
C LEU A 92 22.62 9.65 -23.08
N GLY A 93 21.88 8.98 -23.99
CA GLY A 93 22.36 7.77 -24.66
C GLY A 93 22.32 7.87 -26.18
N ASN A 94 23.29 7.25 -26.83
CA ASN A 94 23.26 6.99 -28.27
C ASN A 94 23.63 5.53 -28.55
N TRP A 95 22.91 4.92 -29.49
CA TRP A 95 22.99 3.52 -29.83
C TRP A 95 23.24 3.33 -31.33
N SER A 96 24.05 2.29 -31.64
CA SER A 96 24.21 1.77 -33.01
C SER A 96 23.92 0.28 -33.00
N PHE A 97 22.98 -0.16 -33.78
CA PHE A 97 22.64 -1.57 -33.93
C PHE A 97 23.27 -2.14 -35.20
N GLY A 98 24.61 -2.33 -35.17
CA GLY A 98 25.37 -2.88 -36.30
C GLY A 98 25.68 -1.89 -37.45
N ASP A 99 25.54 -0.58 -37.22
CA ASP A 99 25.80 0.42 -38.28
C ASP A 99 27.18 1.06 -38.12
N TYR A 100 27.50 1.61 -36.96
CA TYR A 100 28.86 2.12 -36.62
C TYR A 100 29.36 1.47 -35.31
N PHE A 101 30.66 1.60 -35.03
CA PHE A 101 31.25 0.99 -33.85
C PHE A 101 32.22 1.94 -33.13
N LYS A 102 33.27 1.45 -32.51
CA LYS A 102 34.18 2.16 -31.60
C LYS A 102 34.71 3.47 -32.17
N LYS A 103 35.14 3.49 -33.43
CA LYS A 103 35.75 4.66 -34.05
C LYS A 103 34.84 5.85 -34.03
N GLU A 104 33.68 5.75 -34.62
CA GLU A 104 32.69 6.82 -34.70
C GLU A 104 32.17 7.23 -33.34
N ALA A 105 31.96 6.23 -32.43
CA ALA A 105 31.52 6.50 -31.05
C ALA A 105 32.53 7.41 -30.30
N ILE A 106 33.82 7.09 -30.38
CA ILE A 106 34.90 7.85 -29.75
C ILE A 106 35.04 9.25 -30.42
N GLU A 107 35.05 9.31 -31.77
CA GLU A 107 35.10 10.54 -32.52
C GLU A 107 33.98 11.51 -32.13
N TRP A 108 32.73 11.04 -32.12
CA TRP A 108 31.59 11.89 -31.82
C TRP A 108 31.50 12.27 -30.34
N ALA A 109 31.92 11.38 -29.42
CA ALA A 109 31.99 11.73 -28.01
C ALA A 109 33.02 12.87 -27.79
N TRP A 110 34.18 12.77 -28.40
CA TRP A 110 35.20 13.82 -28.34
C TRP A 110 34.72 15.13 -28.96
N GLU A 111 34.16 15.09 -30.18
CA GLU A 111 33.61 16.24 -30.89
C GLU A 111 32.50 16.92 -30.05
N PHE A 112 31.60 16.18 -29.48
CA PHE A 112 30.50 16.72 -28.68
C PHE A 112 31.04 17.47 -27.44
N LEU A 113 31.94 16.84 -26.68
CA LEU A 113 32.47 17.47 -25.46
C LEU A 113 33.36 18.69 -25.79
N THR A 114 34.26 18.59 -26.75
CA THR A 114 35.29 19.60 -26.95
C THR A 114 34.91 20.68 -27.96
N GLU A 115 34.10 20.37 -28.98
CA GLU A 115 33.74 21.33 -30.03
C GLU A 115 32.31 21.89 -29.83
N VAL A 116 31.35 21.10 -29.31
CA VAL A 116 30.00 21.59 -29.07
C VAL A 116 29.90 22.22 -27.67
N LEU A 117 30.25 21.45 -26.61
CA LEU A 117 30.16 21.95 -25.23
C LEU A 117 31.35 22.76 -24.79
N LYS A 118 32.45 22.78 -25.57
CA LYS A 118 33.68 23.56 -25.29
C LYS A 118 34.35 23.21 -23.98
N VAL A 119 34.28 21.93 -23.59
CA VAL A 119 35.01 21.44 -22.42
C VAL A 119 36.51 21.55 -22.65
N ASP A 120 37.26 22.04 -21.65
CA ASP A 120 38.70 22.12 -21.73
C ASP A 120 39.34 20.73 -21.83
N LYS A 121 39.99 20.46 -22.96
CA LYS A 121 40.66 19.18 -23.27
C LYS A 121 41.69 18.79 -22.19
N SER A 122 42.27 19.78 -21.48
CA SER A 122 43.23 19.53 -20.40
C SER A 122 42.60 18.91 -19.14
N ARG A 123 41.30 18.92 -19.03
CA ARG A 123 40.55 18.39 -17.89
C ARG A 123 40.04 16.97 -18.12
N LEU A 124 40.21 16.43 -19.34
CA LEU A 124 39.67 15.13 -19.74
C LEU A 124 40.70 14.01 -19.61
N TYR A 125 40.27 12.90 -19.09
CA TYR A 125 40.98 11.62 -19.01
C TYR A 125 40.06 10.54 -19.55
N VAL A 126 40.62 9.44 -20.09
CA VAL A 126 39.84 8.29 -20.54
C VAL A 126 40.41 7.03 -19.97
N THR A 127 39.54 6.05 -19.74
CA THR A 127 39.93 4.69 -19.40
C THR A 127 39.59 3.75 -20.56
N VAL A 128 40.34 2.68 -20.70
CA VAL A 128 40.07 1.57 -21.62
C VAL A 128 40.20 0.25 -20.89
N PHE A 129 39.42 -0.74 -21.29
CA PHE A 129 39.40 -2.04 -20.66
C PHE A 129 40.81 -2.70 -20.75
N GLU A 130 41.36 -3.08 -19.59
CA GLU A 130 42.70 -3.70 -19.50
C GLU A 130 42.73 -5.18 -19.86
N GLY A 131 41.57 -5.83 -19.96
CA GLY A 131 41.41 -7.26 -20.15
C GLY A 131 41.00 -8.01 -18.87
N ALA A 132 40.67 -9.30 -19.05
CA ALA A 132 40.37 -10.26 -17.99
C ALA A 132 40.87 -11.63 -18.49
N GLU A 133 42.08 -12.02 -18.08
CA GLU A 133 42.73 -13.26 -18.57
C GLU A 133 41.96 -14.53 -18.18
N ASP A 134 41.31 -14.53 -17.03
CA ASP A 134 40.45 -15.58 -16.51
C ASP A 134 39.21 -15.85 -17.37
N GLU A 135 38.76 -14.86 -18.12
CA GLU A 135 37.65 -14.97 -19.08
C GLU A 135 38.12 -15.00 -20.54
N GLY A 136 39.40 -14.98 -20.77
CA GLY A 136 39.99 -14.95 -22.12
C GLY A 136 39.79 -13.61 -22.85
N LEU A 137 39.57 -12.52 -22.11
CA LEU A 137 39.37 -11.20 -22.66
C LEU A 137 40.70 -10.41 -22.67
N HIS A 138 41.02 -9.82 -23.81
CA HIS A 138 42.23 -9.01 -23.97
C HIS A 138 41.95 -7.53 -23.78
N ARG A 139 43.04 -6.78 -23.54
CA ARG A 139 43.00 -5.33 -23.49
C ARG A 139 42.39 -4.75 -24.78
N ASP A 140 41.59 -3.68 -24.66
CA ASP A 140 40.99 -3.01 -25.81
C ASP A 140 41.96 -2.04 -26.48
N GLU A 141 42.93 -2.63 -27.25
CA GLU A 141 43.94 -1.89 -28.01
C GLU A 141 43.34 -1.03 -29.11
N GLU A 142 42.16 -1.41 -29.64
CA GLU A 142 41.48 -0.68 -30.68
C GLU A 142 40.93 0.67 -30.14
N ALA A 143 40.23 0.65 -29.00
CA ALA A 143 39.76 1.85 -28.35
C ALA A 143 40.92 2.76 -27.91
N ALA A 144 41.99 2.19 -27.35
CA ALA A 144 43.20 2.93 -26.99
C ALA A 144 43.81 3.64 -28.20
N GLY A 145 43.88 2.95 -29.35
CA GLY A 145 44.40 3.49 -30.61
C GLY A 145 43.54 4.63 -31.16
N TYR A 146 42.24 4.58 -31.05
CA TYR A 146 41.36 5.72 -31.44
C TYR A 146 41.54 6.91 -30.50
N TRP A 147 41.60 6.73 -29.19
CA TRP A 147 41.83 7.76 -28.22
C TRP A 147 43.20 8.46 -28.38
N ALA A 148 44.24 7.71 -28.78
CA ALA A 148 45.56 8.29 -29.01
C ALA A 148 45.61 9.33 -30.13
N GLN A 149 44.55 9.48 -30.95
CA GLN A 149 44.42 10.56 -31.94
C GLN A 149 43.99 11.89 -31.29
N TYR A 150 43.46 11.87 -30.10
CA TYR A 150 42.87 13.04 -29.42
C TYR A 150 43.56 13.39 -28.12
N LEU A 151 44.10 12.40 -27.42
CA LEU A 151 44.72 12.57 -26.11
C LEU A 151 46.15 12.04 -26.11
N PRO A 152 47.07 12.64 -25.31
CA PRO A 152 48.39 12.06 -25.08
C PRO A 152 48.24 10.73 -24.30
N GLN A 153 49.19 9.81 -24.54
CA GLN A 153 49.13 8.43 -24.03
C GLN A 153 48.99 8.34 -22.52
N GLU A 154 49.60 9.25 -21.77
CA GLU A 154 49.50 9.33 -20.31
C GLU A 154 48.10 9.65 -19.78
N ARG A 155 47.16 10.09 -20.61
CA ARG A 155 45.76 10.32 -20.25
C ARG A 155 44.80 9.24 -20.69
N ILE A 156 45.34 8.15 -21.25
CA ILE A 156 44.59 6.95 -21.62
C ILE A 156 44.96 5.85 -20.61
N LEU A 157 44.16 5.70 -19.58
CA LEU A 157 44.42 4.77 -18.48
C LEU A 157 43.82 3.40 -18.76
N ASN A 158 44.40 2.35 -18.12
CA ASN A 158 43.79 1.04 -18.08
C ASN A 158 42.77 0.99 -16.93
N GLY A 159 41.57 0.47 -17.20
CA GLY A 159 40.56 0.20 -16.20
C GLY A 159 40.31 -1.32 -16.12
N ASN A 160 40.11 -1.78 -14.91
CA ASN A 160 39.87 -3.20 -14.63
C ASN A 160 38.45 -3.62 -15.07
N LYS A 161 38.14 -4.92 -14.93
CA LYS A 161 36.84 -5.45 -15.33
C LYS A 161 35.65 -4.77 -14.58
N HIS A 162 35.82 -4.42 -13.32
CA HIS A 162 34.79 -3.78 -12.54
C HIS A 162 34.38 -2.40 -13.14
N ASP A 163 35.36 -1.63 -13.60
CA ASP A 163 35.14 -0.29 -14.10
C ASP A 163 34.87 -0.25 -15.61
N ASN A 164 35.62 -1.06 -16.38
CA ASN A 164 35.65 -0.98 -17.84
C ASN A 164 35.10 -2.22 -18.59
N PHE A 165 34.27 -3.06 -17.93
CA PHE A 165 33.48 -4.10 -18.58
C PHE A 165 32.06 -4.03 -18.10
N TRP A 166 31.19 -3.45 -18.93
CA TRP A 166 29.82 -3.22 -18.54
C TRP A 166 28.95 -4.47 -18.72
N GLU A 167 28.09 -4.74 -17.74
CA GLU A 167 27.14 -5.86 -17.74
C GLU A 167 25.76 -5.36 -17.31
N MET A 168 24.73 -5.73 -18.06
CA MET A 168 23.34 -5.35 -17.75
C MET A 168 22.88 -5.86 -16.37
N GLY A 169 23.32 -7.06 -16.01
CA GLY A 169 23.04 -7.75 -14.75
C GLY A 169 23.84 -9.06 -14.70
N ASP A 170 23.35 -10.04 -13.95
CA ASP A 170 24.00 -11.38 -13.89
C ASP A 170 23.91 -12.14 -15.22
N GLN A 171 23.00 -11.73 -16.10
CA GLN A 171 22.78 -12.27 -17.43
C GLN A 171 22.39 -11.14 -18.39
N GLY A 172 22.71 -11.27 -19.67
CA GLY A 172 22.31 -10.34 -20.71
C GLY A 172 23.47 -9.74 -21.48
N PRO A 173 23.21 -8.73 -22.32
CA PRO A 173 24.23 -8.06 -23.12
C PRO A 173 25.33 -7.46 -22.26
N CYS A 174 26.58 -7.58 -22.73
CA CYS A 174 27.75 -7.05 -22.05
C CYS A 174 28.90 -6.80 -23.04
N GLY A 175 29.91 -6.05 -22.58
CA GLY A 175 31.11 -5.80 -23.38
C GLY A 175 32.10 -4.84 -22.72
N PRO A 176 33.31 -4.74 -23.25
CA PRO A 176 34.29 -3.76 -22.78
C PRO A 176 33.76 -2.35 -23.00
N CYS A 177 34.20 -1.44 -22.16
CA CYS A 177 33.80 -0.04 -22.29
C CYS A 177 34.99 0.90 -22.08
N SER A 178 34.77 2.14 -22.49
CA SER A 178 35.71 3.24 -22.30
C SER A 178 35.00 4.41 -21.63
N GLU A 179 35.49 4.82 -20.48
CA GLU A 179 34.92 5.92 -19.73
C GLU A 179 35.67 7.22 -20.01
N ILE A 180 34.91 8.32 -20.04
CA ILE A 180 35.45 9.68 -20.12
C ILE A 180 35.25 10.34 -18.76
N HIS A 181 36.37 10.76 -18.15
CA HIS A 181 36.41 11.43 -16.86
C HIS A 181 36.74 12.90 -17.03
N ILE A 182 36.23 13.71 -16.15
CA ILE A 182 36.52 15.12 -16.09
C ILE A 182 37.04 15.53 -14.70
N ASP A 183 38.10 16.35 -14.69
CA ASP A 183 38.65 16.99 -13.49
C ASP A 183 38.07 18.38 -13.33
N ILE A 184 37.08 18.54 -12.45
CA ILE A 184 36.40 19.82 -12.19
C ILE A 184 37.02 20.61 -11.03
N ARG A 185 38.15 20.17 -10.48
CA ARG A 185 38.85 20.86 -9.41
C ARG A 185 39.38 22.24 -9.85
N SER A 186 39.71 23.07 -8.85
CA SER A 186 40.37 24.36 -9.09
C SER A 186 41.75 24.16 -9.72
N GLU A 187 42.28 25.20 -10.35
CA GLU A 187 43.62 25.16 -10.97
C GLU A 187 44.72 24.95 -9.93
N GLU A 188 44.53 25.44 -8.69
CA GLU A 188 45.46 25.25 -7.58
C GLU A 188 45.51 23.78 -7.17
N GLU A 189 44.36 23.11 -7.02
CA GLU A 189 44.27 21.70 -6.65
C GLU A 189 44.84 20.81 -7.75
N ARG A 190 44.56 21.10 -9.01
CA ARG A 190 45.10 20.39 -10.18
C ARG A 190 46.62 20.47 -10.28
N LYS A 191 47.20 21.61 -9.91
CA LYS A 191 48.66 21.77 -9.85
C LYS A 191 49.29 21.04 -8.68
N ALA A 192 48.58 20.92 -7.56
CA ALA A 192 49.05 20.24 -6.36
C ALA A 192 49.08 18.71 -6.51
N VAL A 193 48.03 18.16 -7.14
CA VAL A 193 47.87 16.70 -7.37
C VAL A 193 47.38 16.50 -8.80
N ASP A 194 48.10 15.69 -9.57
CA ASP A 194 47.70 15.36 -10.94
C ASP A 194 46.39 14.59 -10.93
N GLY A 195 45.39 15.01 -11.73
CA GLY A 195 44.11 14.33 -11.89
C GLY A 195 44.23 12.91 -12.36
N LEU A 196 45.28 12.56 -13.10
CA LEU A 196 45.59 11.20 -13.53
C LEU A 196 45.56 10.19 -12.36
N THR A 197 46.09 10.60 -11.20
CA THR A 197 46.18 9.70 -10.02
C THR A 197 44.84 9.56 -9.26
N LEU A 198 43.81 10.33 -9.64
CA LEU A 198 42.54 10.40 -8.98
C LEU A 198 41.39 9.74 -9.79
N VAL A 199 41.66 9.39 -11.06
CA VAL A 199 40.69 8.68 -11.91
C VAL A 199 40.36 7.30 -11.28
N ASN A 200 39.09 7.00 -11.12
CA ASN A 200 38.55 5.76 -10.49
C ASN A 200 39.03 5.54 -9.04
N GLN A 201 39.40 6.62 -8.33
CA GLN A 201 39.77 6.57 -6.91
C GLN A 201 38.69 7.15 -5.97
N GLY A 202 37.44 7.31 -6.45
CA GLY A 202 36.33 7.84 -5.65
C GLY A 202 36.46 9.34 -5.32
N HIS A 203 37.28 10.10 -6.05
CA HIS A 203 37.42 11.53 -5.79
C HIS A 203 36.18 12.30 -6.28
N PRO A 204 35.50 13.12 -5.43
CA PRO A 204 34.22 13.75 -5.76
C PRO A 204 34.27 14.79 -6.91
N GLN A 205 35.45 15.21 -7.34
CA GLN A 205 35.66 16.21 -8.39
C GLN A 205 36.51 15.69 -9.55
N VAL A 206 36.89 14.44 -9.60
CA VAL A 206 37.47 13.73 -10.76
C VAL A 206 36.59 12.56 -11.09
N ILE A 207 35.58 12.82 -11.91
CA ILE A 207 34.40 11.96 -12.05
C ILE A 207 34.24 11.47 -13.48
N GLU A 208 33.72 10.26 -13.62
CA GLU A 208 33.19 9.74 -14.86
C GLU A 208 31.94 10.54 -15.26
N ILE A 209 31.92 11.03 -16.51
CA ILE A 209 30.77 11.74 -17.08
C ILE A 209 30.11 10.94 -18.21
N TRP A 210 30.85 10.07 -18.92
CA TRP A 210 30.33 9.33 -20.05
C TRP A 210 30.98 7.95 -20.16
N ASN A 211 30.16 6.91 -20.28
CA ASN A 211 30.61 5.54 -20.53
C ASN A 211 30.24 5.15 -21.97
N LEU A 212 31.24 4.72 -22.76
CA LEU A 212 31.06 4.22 -24.12
C LEU A 212 31.19 2.70 -24.10
N VAL A 213 30.09 1.99 -24.15
CA VAL A 213 30.04 0.52 -24.07
C VAL A 213 30.05 -0.08 -25.48
N PHE A 214 30.97 -0.99 -25.71
CA PHE A 214 31.17 -1.71 -26.96
C PHE A 214 30.62 -3.12 -26.80
N MET A 215 29.30 -3.27 -26.89
CA MET A 215 28.62 -4.53 -26.67
C MET A 215 28.94 -5.54 -27.75
N GLN A 216 29.50 -6.64 -27.34
CA GLN A 216 29.96 -7.74 -28.22
C GLN A 216 29.46 -9.10 -27.75
N PHE A 217 29.07 -9.21 -26.47
CA PHE A 217 28.79 -10.50 -25.84
C PHE A 217 27.40 -10.48 -25.15
N ASN A 218 26.88 -11.70 -24.95
CA ASN A 218 25.74 -12.00 -24.09
C ASN A 218 26.20 -12.97 -22.98
N ARG A 219 26.12 -12.57 -21.71
CA ARG A 219 26.43 -13.42 -20.57
C ARG A 219 25.25 -14.34 -20.27
N LYS A 220 25.53 -15.64 -20.20
CA LYS A 220 24.57 -16.69 -19.86
C LYS A 220 24.48 -16.93 -18.36
N ALA A 221 23.47 -17.71 -17.95
CA ALA A 221 23.26 -18.13 -16.58
C ALA A 221 24.42 -18.95 -15.97
N ASP A 222 25.20 -19.64 -16.79
CA ASP A 222 26.40 -20.40 -16.38
C ASP A 222 27.69 -19.54 -16.31
N GLY A 223 27.56 -18.23 -16.58
CA GLY A 223 28.65 -17.26 -16.60
C GLY A 223 29.45 -17.21 -17.92
N SER A 224 29.15 -18.06 -18.90
CA SER A 224 29.82 -18.06 -20.21
C SER A 224 29.40 -16.88 -21.07
N LEU A 225 30.27 -16.49 -22.03
CA LEU A 225 30.04 -15.40 -22.98
C LEU A 225 29.77 -15.94 -24.37
N ASP A 226 28.64 -15.63 -24.96
CA ASP A 226 28.35 -15.82 -26.38
C ASP A 226 28.50 -14.51 -27.12
N SER A 227 28.94 -14.55 -28.38
CA SER A 227 28.95 -13.36 -29.23
C SER A 227 27.54 -12.89 -29.59
N LEU A 228 27.29 -11.59 -29.53
CA LEU A 228 26.04 -10.98 -30.05
C LEU A 228 25.97 -11.13 -31.58
N PRO A 229 24.75 -11.14 -32.15
CA PRO A 229 24.56 -11.21 -33.61
C PRO A 229 25.14 -9.99 -34.34
N ASN A 230 25.17 -8.85 -33.71
CA ASN A 230 25.77 -7.60 -34.21
C ASN A 230 26.61 -6.95 -33.11
N HIS A 231 27.65 -6.23 -33.53
CA HIS A 231 28.34 -5.29 -32.61
C HIS A 231 27.45 -4.07 -32.38
N VAL A 232 27.23 -3.75 -31.11
CA VAL A 232 26.32 -2.67 -30.72
C VAL A 232 27.11 -1.62 -29.95
N ILE A 233 26.88 -0.35 -30.30
CA ILE A 233 27.26 0.77 -29.45
C ILE A 233 26.12 1.07 -28.53
N ASP A 234 26.46 1.12 -27.24
CA ASP A 234 25.60 1.64 -26.16
C ASP A 234 26.41 2.67 -25.38
N THR A 235 25.91 3.89 -25.31
CA THR A 235 26.61 4.89 -24.51
C THR A 235 25.69 5.49 -23.48
N GLY A 236 26.23 5.79 -22.30
CA GLY A 236 25.49 6.40 -21.21
C GLY A 236 26.26 7.57 -20.62
N MET A 237 25.80 8.79 -20.85
CA MET A 237 26.36 9.99 -20.23
C MET A 237 25.45 10.47 -19.10
N GLY A 238 26.02 10.60 -17.89
CA GLY A 238 25.32 11.11 -16.74
C GLY A 238 24.95 12.59 -16.93
N PHE A 239 23.67 12.87 -17.18
CA PHE A 239 23.20 14.20 -17.48
C PHE A 239 23.46 15.20 -16.35
N GLU A 240 23.15 14.83 -15.11
CA GLU A 240 23.36 15.67 -13.93
C GLU A 240 24.86 15.94 -13.71
N ARG A 241 25.73 14.94 -13.89
CA ARG A 241 27.19 15.09 -13.82
C ARG A 241 27.72 16.02 -14.91
N LEU A 242 27.18 15.88 -16.12
CA LEU A 242 27.53 16.80 -17.22
C LEU A 242 27.08 18.21 -16.93
N CYS A 243 25.86 18.42 -16.42
CA CYS A 243 25.38 19.76 -16.01
C CYS A 243 26.28 20.37 -14.94
N MET A 244 26.70 19.58 -13.94
CA MET A 244 27.64 20.03 -12.90
C MET A 244 28.95 20.53 -13.50
N ALA A 245 29.54 19.77 -14.39
CA ALA A 245 30.80 20.15 -15.06
C ALA A 245 30.66 21.40 -15.91
N ILE A 246 29.62 21.49 -16.76
CA ILE A 246 29.42 22.64 -17.69
C ILE A 246 29.01 23.92 -16.94
N GLN A 247 28.29 23.80 -15.84
CA GLN A 247 27.86 24.94 -15.02
C GLN A 247 28.93 25.36 -13.98
N GLY A 248 30.08 24.67 -13.95
CA GLY A 248 31.20 24.99 -13.04
C GLY A 248 30.81 24.81 -11.57
N LYS A 249 30.02 23.79 -11.27
CA LYS A 249 29.59 23.43 -9.92
C LYS A 249 30.40 22.25 -9.38
N THR A 250 30.39 22.07 -8.06
CA THR A 250 31.07 20.97 -7.35
C THR A 250 30.11 19.94 -6.82
N SER A 251 28.80 20.16 -7.01
CA SER A 251 27.74 19.23 -6.67
C SER A 251 26.61 19.30 -7.70
N ASN A 252 26.04 18.16 -8.05
CA ASN A 252 24.84 18.09 -8.90
C ASN A 252 23.69 18.91 -8.29
N TYR A 253 23.58 18.92 -6.96
CA TYR A 253 22.53 19.64 -6.23
C TYR A 253 22.62 21.17 -6.36
N ASP A 254 23.76 21.72 -6.80
CA ASP A 254 23.96 23.14 -7.01
C ASP A 254 23.71 23.60 -8.46
N THR A 255 23.29 22.63 -9.31
CA THR A 255 22.91 22.90 -10.71
C THR A 255 21.44 23.33 -10.81
N ASP A 256 21.07 23.86 -11.98
CA ASP A 256 19.70 24.27 -12.29
C ASP A 256 18.71 23.09 -12.39
N VAL A 257 19.19 21.85 -12.35
CA VAL A 257 18.36 20.65 -12.23
C VAL A 257 17.71 20.55 -10.84
N PHE A 258 18.47 20.88 -9.77
CA PHE A 258 18.03 20.70 -8.39
C PHE A 258 17.72 21.99 -7.64
N THR A 259 18.41 23.08 -7.96
CA THR A 259 18.27 24.35 -7.23
C THR A 259 16.83 24.87 -7.15
N PRO A 260 15.97 24.77 -8.18
CA PRO A 260 14.56 25.19 -8.07
C PRO A 260 13.79 24.40 -7.01
N ILE A 261 14.02 23.09 -6.94
CA ILE A 261 13.35 22.19 -5.96
C ILE A 261 13.88 22.49 -4.55
N ILE A 262 15.20 22.60 -4.38
CA ILE A 262 15.85 22.94 -3.09
C ILE A 262 15.36 24.30 -2.58
N GLN A 263 15.24 25.30 -3.47
CA GLN A 263 14.70 26.62 -3.11
C GLN A 263 13.22 26.54 -2.67
N ALA A 264 12.42 25.70 -3.33
CA ALA A 264 11.03 25.45 -2.91
C ALA A 264 10.98 24.78 -1.53
N ILE A 265 11.87 23.82 -1.26
CA ILE A 265 11.99 23.18 0.07
C ILE A 265 12.36 24.24 1.12
N SER A 266 13.38 25.06 0.87
CA SER A 266 13.79 26.15 1.77
C SER A 266 12.62 27.10 2.07
N THR A 267 11.87 27.48 1.06
CA THR A 267 10.70 28.37 1.21
C THR A 267 9.60 27.74 2.06
N LEU A 268 9.30 26.46 1.84
CA LEU A 268 8.25 25.75 2.57
C LEU A 268 8.62 25.43 4.02
N THR A 269 9.91 25.20 4.28
CA THR A 269 10.39 24.78 5.61
C THR A 269 10.90 25.95 6.45
N GLY A 270 11.27 27.06 5.81
CA GLY A 270 11.93 28.19 6.46
C GLY A 270 13.41 27.92 6.80
N VAL A 271 13.98 26.81 6.34
CA VAL A 271 15.39 26.44 6.55
C VAL A 271 16.22 26.80 5.32
N ASN A 272 17.35 27.46 5.49
CA ASN A 272 18.21 27.86 4.38
C ASN A 272 19.19 26.73 4.02
N TYR A 273 19.29 26.40 2.74
CA TYR A 273 20.31 25.51 2.21
C TYR A 273 21.72 26.13 2.37
N GLY A 274 22.70 25.36 2.80
CA GLY A 274 24.06 25.84 3.11
C GLY A 274 24.26 26.30 4.56
N ALA A 275 23.22 26.22 5.43
CA ALA A 275 23.29 26.66 6.80
C ALA A 275 23.76 25.56 7.78
N ASP A 276 23.38 24.32 7.54
CA ASP A 276 23.73 23.18 8.39
C ASP A 276 23.80 21.89 7.57
N ALA A 277 24.84 21.10 7.76
CA ALA A 277 25.11 19.91 6.97
C ALA A 277 23.97 18.86 7.00
N LYS A 278 23.29 18.67 8.14
CA LYS A 278 22.19 17.70 8.25
C LYS A 278 20.95 18.17 7.52
N SER A 279 20.65 19.45 7.60
CA SER A 279 19.53 20.06 6.88
C SER A 279 19.80 20.06 5.37
N ASP A 280 21.04 20.28 4.95
CA ASP A 280 21.45 20.24 3.54
C ASP A 280 21.28 18.83 2.95
N VAL A 281 21.73 17.79 3.67
CA VAL A 281 21.49 16.39 3.29
C VAL A 281 19.99 16.11 3.17
N ALA A 282 19.20 16.55 4.14
CA ALA A 282 17.76 16.36 4.09
C ALA A 282 17.12 17.01 2.85
N MET A 283 17.50 18.22 2.50
CA MET A 283 17.00 18.91 1.32
C MET A 283 17.43 18.21 0.02
N ARG A 284 18.65 17.71 -0.05
CA ARG A 284 19.16 16.94 -1.20
C ARG A 284 18.38 15.63 -1.37
N VAL A 285 18.20 14.87 -0.29
CA VAL A 285 17.39 13.63 -0.30
C VAL A 285 15.97 13.90 -0.77
N ILE A 286 15.31 14.93 -0.26
CA ILE A 286 13.94 15.27 -0.65
C ILE A 286 13.89 15.71 -2.12
N ALA A 287 14.85 16.53 -2.58
CA ALA A 287 14.91 17.00 -3.96
C ALA A 287 15.16 15.87 -4.97
N ASP A 288 15.99 14.90 -4.62
CA ASP A 288 16.20 13.70 -5.40
C ASP A 288 14.94 12.83 -5.44
N HIS A 289 14.41 12.49 -4.26
CA HIS A 289 13.33 11.51 -4.12
C HIS A 289 12.02 12.01 -4.73
N ILE A 290 11.73 13.32 -4.70
CA ILE A 290 10.50 13.84 -5.30
C ILE A 290 10.49 13.64 -6.83
N ARG A 291 11.66 13.67 -7.49
CA ARG A 291 11.80 13.35 -8.93
C ARG A 291 11.42 11.90 -9.16
N THR A 292 12.04 10.99 -8.42
CA THR A 292 11.79 9.54 -8.50
C THR A 292 10.32 9.20 -8.31
N ILE A 293 9.70 9.71 -7.25
CA ILE A 293 8.31 9.42 -6.90
C ILE A 293 7.36 9.96 -7.98
N ALA A 294 7.58 11.20 -8.42
CA ALA A 294 6.73 11.83 -9.42
C ALA A 294 6.75 11.08 -10.75
N PHE A 295 7.93 10.72 -11.25
CA PHE A 295 8.05 9.95 -12.50
C PHE A 295 7.52 8.53 -12.38
N ALA A 296 7.74 7.84 -11.26
CA ALA A 296 7.15 6.52 -11.05
C ALA A 296 5.62 6.55 -11.09
N ILE A 297 5.00 7.58 -10.49
CA ILE A 297 3.54 7.77 -10.53
C ILE A 297 3.06 8.04 -11.96
N THR A 298 3.78 8.85 -12.75
CA THR A 298 3.42 9.08 -14.17
C THR A 298 3.52 7.82 -15.01
N ASP A 299 4.45 6.92 -14.69
CA ASP A 299 4.58 5.60 -15.34
C ASP A 299 3.50 4.59 -14.88
N GLY A 300 2.58 5.02 -13.99
CA GLY A 300 1.47 4.21 -13.48
C GLY A 300 1.83 3.37 -12.24
N GLN A 301 3.02 3.57 -11.65
CA GLN A 301 3.41 2.85 -10.45
C GLN A 301 3.08 3.65 -9.18
N LEU A 302 2.01 3.26 -8.50
CA LEU A 302 1.66 3.85 -7.20
C LEU A 302 2.48 3.21 -6.06
N PRO A 303 2.75 3.95 -4.97
CA PRO A 303 3.28 3.39 -3.74
C PRO A 303 2.39 2.23 -3.24
N SER A 304 3.00 1.09 -2.90
CA SER A 304 2.25 -0.09 -2.43
C SER A 304 3.09 -0.95 -1.47
N ASN A 305 2.56 -2.11 -1.05
CA ASN A 305 3.25 -3.02 -0.12
C ASN A 305 4.09 -4.11 -0.82
N ALA A 306 4.17 -4.11 -2.15
CA ALA A 306 4.84 -5.18 -2.89
C ALA A 306 5.56 -4.67 -4.15
N LYS A 307 6.58 -5.41 -4.57
CA LYS A 307 7.32 -5.21 -5.84
C LYS A 307 7.80 -3.75 -6.00
N ALA A 308 7.74 -3.22 -7.22
CA ALA A 308 8.16 -1.84 -7.53
C ALA A 308 7.46 -0.78 -6.66
N GLY A 309 6.16 -0.94 -6.38
CA GLY A 309 5.43 -0.02 -5.52
C GLY A 309 5.94 0.05 -4.09
N TYR A 310 6.47 -1.05 -3.55
CA TYR A 310 7.12 -1.06 -2.24
C TYR A 310 8.39 -0.21 -2.24
N VAL A 311 9.21 -0.32 -3.28
CA VAL A 311 10.44 0.48 -3.41
C VAL A 311 10.09 1.97 -3.50
N ILE A 312 9.13 2.35 -4.32
CA ILE A 312 8.67 3.75 -4.45
C ILE A 312 8.10 4.27 -3.12
N ARG A 313 7.33 3.46 -2.39
CA ARG A 313 6.85 3.81 -1.06
C ARG A 313 7.99 4.01 -0.06
N ARG A 314 9.01 3.16 -0.08
CA ARG A 314 10.20 3.26 0.76
C ARG A 314 10.94 4.58 0.51
N ILE A 315 11.15 4.96 -0.75
CA ILE A 315 11.78 6.22 -1.15
C ILE A 315 10.96 7.41 -0.62
N LEU A 316 9.64 7.39 -0.81
CA LEU A 316 8.76 8.45 -0.30
C LEU A 316 8.87 8.58 1.22
N ARG A 317 8.77 7.47 1.94
CA ARG A 317 8.85 7.46 3.41
C ARG A 317 10.21 7.91 3.92
N ARG A 318 11.29 7.59 3.22
CA ARG A 318 12.64 8.11 3.52
C ARG A 318 12.66 9.64 3.42
N ALA A 319 12.14 10.22 2.36
CA ALA A 319 12.06 11.68 2.20
C ALA A 319 11.18 12.35 3.27
N VAL A 320 10.00 11.79 3.57
CA VAL A 320 9.12 12.29 4.64
C VAL A 320 9.83 12.29 6.00
N ARG A 321 10.57 11.22 6.32
CA ARG A 321 11.35 11.14 7.56
C ARG A 321 12.42 12.22 7.62
N TYR A 322 13.16 12.47 6.54
CA TYR A 322 14.15 13.53 6.50
C TYR A 322 13.51 14.91 6.73
N GLY A 323 12.36 15.18 6.13
CA GLY A 323 11.55 16.38 6.38
C GLY A 323 11.12 16.51 7.84
N TYR A 324 10.65 15.40 8.43
CA TYR A 324 10.22 15.35 9.82
C TYR A 324 11.37 15.56 10.81
N THR A 325 12.49 14.84 10.62
CA THR A 325 13.59 14.79 11.59
C THR A 325 14.48 16.03 11.51
N PHE A 326 14.84 16.48 10.31
CA PHE A 326 15.87 17.51 10.11
C PHE A 326 15.33 18.87 9.68
N LEU A 327 14.13 18.92 9.07
CA LEU A 327 13.52 20.18 8.64
C LEU A 327 12.30 20.59 9.48
N GLY A 328 11.99 19.84 10.53
CA GLY A 328 10.94 20.14 11.50
C GLY A 328 9.51 20.06 10.96
N ARG A 329 9.28 19.44 9.79
CA ARG A 329 7.94 19.34 9.19
C ARG A 329 7.11 18.23 9.86
N ARG A 330 5.96 18.63 10.39
CA ARG A 330 5.02 17.72 11.08
C ARG A 330 3.75 17.45 10.25
N ASP A 331 3.56 18.19 9.19
CA ASP A 331 2.47 18.12 8.23
C ASP A 331 2.98 17.78 6.83
N ALA A 332 2.11 17.27 5.99
CA ALA A 332 2.44 16.94 4.61
C ALA A 332 2.79 18.20 3.82
N PHE A 333 3.92 18.18 3.11
CA PHE A 333 4.42 19.32 2.34
C PHE A 333 5.04 18.93 1.00
N MET A 334 5.50 17.67 0.84
CA MET A 334 6.23 17.23 -0.36
C MET A 334 5.40 17.38 -1.63
N TYR A 335 4.08 17.16 -1.56
CA TYR A 335 3.18 17.35 -2.70
C TYR A 335 3.22 18.78 -3.26
N SER A 336 3.57 19.77 -2.43
CA SER A 336 3.71 21.18 -2.83
C SER A 336 4.98 21.49 -3.61
N LEU A 337 5.94 20.53 -3.71
CA LEU A 337 7.15 20.64 -4.51
C LEU A 337 6.91 20.32 -5.99
N ILE A 338 5.81 19.69 -6.34
CA ILE A 338 5.51 19.25 -7.71
C ILE A 338 5.49 20.40 -8.73
N PRO A 339 4.95 21.60 -8.43
CA PRO A 339 5.08 22.73 -9.35
C PRO A 339 6.54 23.07 -9.68
N ALA A 340 7.44 23.13 -8.70
CA ALA A 340 8.86 23.44 -8.93
C ALA A 340 9.55 22.34 -9.78
N LEU A 341 9.17 21.07 -9.59
CA LEU A 341 9.64 19.98 -10.43
C LEU A 341 9.14 20.12 -11.88
N ILE A 342 7.87 20.46 -12.07
CA ILE A 342 7.29 20.69 -13.40
C ILE A 342 7.97 21.87 -14.11
N ASP A 343 8.25 22.95 -13.39
CA ASP A 343 8.94 24.13 -13.95
C ASP A 343 10.35 23.78 -14.42
N SER A 344 11.05 22.84 -13.76
CA SER A 344 12.40 22.42 -14.16
C SER A 344 12.44 21.35 -15.24
N MET A 345 11.49 20.40 -15.24
CA MET A 345 11.54 19.19 -16.08
C MET A 345 10.33 18.99 -17.01
N GLY A 346 9.24 19.73 -16.83
CA GLY A 346 7.98 19.51 -17.52
C GLY A 346 8.05 19.73 -19.04
N ASP A 347 8.93 20.59 -19.52
CA ASP A 347 9.16 20.78 -20.96
C ASP A 347 9.75 19.53 -21.62
N ALA A 348 10.69 18.86 -20.94
CA ALA A 348 11.31 17.64 -21.44
C ALA A 348 10.41 16.42 -21.25
N TYR A 349 9.55 16.44 -20.22
CA TYR A 349 8.71 15.33 -19.81
C TYR A 349 7.26 15.78 -19.59
N PRO A 350 6.46 15.95 -20.66
CA PRO A 350 5.08 16.45 -20.57
C PRO A 350 4.14 15.61 -19.71
N GLU A 351 4.51 14.36 -19.45
CA GLU A 351 3.76 13.46 -18.56
C GLU A 351 3.65 14.00 -17.12
N LEU A 352 4.64 14.75 -16.64
CA LEU A 352 4.59 15.43 -15.34
C LEU A 352 3.47 16.49 -15.30
N ILE A 353 3.33 17.26 -16.37
CA ILE A 353 2.27 18.27 -16.47
C ILE A 353 0.90 17.62 -16.47
N LYS A 354 0.73 16.57 -17.30
CA LYS A 354 -0.54 15.82 -17.40
C LYS A 354 -0.91 15.11 -16.11
N GLY A 355 0.10 14.59 -15.39
CA GLY A 355 -0.07 13.83 -14.16
C GLY A 355 -0.13 14.69 -12.87
N LYS A 356 0.03 16.01 -12.95
CA LYS A 356 0.21 16.90 -11.79
C LYS A 356 -0.74 16.62 -10.63
N ASP A 357 -2.04 16.62 -10.89
CA ASP A 357 -3.06 16.47 -9.84
C ASP A 357 -3.03 15.08 -9.21
N LEU A 358 -2.77 14.04 -10.01
CA LEU A 358 -2.61 12.68 -9.51
C LEU A 358 -1.38 12.56 -8.62
N ILE A 359 -0.22 13.06 -9.10
CA ILE A 359 1.05 13.04 -8.37
C ILE A 359 0.90 13.71 -7.01
N GLN A 360 0.34 14.93 -6.99
CA GLN A 360 0.14 15.70 -5.75
C GLN A 360 -0.77 14.97 -4.77
N ARG A 361 -1.88 14.39 -5.23
CA ARG A 361 -2.81 13.64 -4.36
C ARG A 361 -2.18 12.37 -3.79
N VAL A 362 -1.52 11.59 -4.62
CA VAL A 362 -0.84 10.34 -4.19
C VAL A 362 0.23 10.63 -3.13
N ILE A 363 1.07 11.62 -3.39
CA ILE A 363 2.14 11.99 -2.44
C ILE A 363 1.53 12.48 -1.13
N LYS A 364 0.54 13.37 -1.18
CA LYS A 364 -0.11 13.92 0.01
C LYS A 364 -0.73 12.84 0.89
N GLU A 365 -1.52 11.95 0.31
CA GLU A 365 -2.18 10.85 1.03
C GLU A 365 -1.19 9.88 1.68
N GLU A 366 -0.13 9.49 0.95
CA GLU A 366 0.89 8.59 1.50
C GLU A 366 1.72 9.28 2.60
N GLU A 367 2.03 10.57 2.43
CA GLU A 367 2.75 11.38 3.40
C GLU A 367 1.93 11.56 4.68
N GLU A 368 0.65 11.97 4.59
CA GLU A 368 -0.27 12.09 5.74
C GLU A 368 -0.47 10.74 6.44
N SER A 369 -0.62 9.67 5.67
CA SER A 369 -0.76 8.32 6.22
C SER A 369 0.47 7.89 7.01
N PHE A 370 1.66 8.18 6.48
CA PHE A 370 2.91 7.80 7.12
C PHE A 370 3.21 8.65 8.35
N LEU A 371 2.98 9.96 8.31
CA LEU A 371 3.19 10.87 9.44
C LEU A 371 2.39 10.45 10.68
N ARG A 372 1.16 9.90 10.51
CA ARG A 372 0.38 9.37 11.66
C ARG A 372 1.06 8.22 12.40
N THR A 373 1.87 7.43 11.74
CA THR A 373 2.57 6.28 12.34
C THR A 373 4.03 6.57 12.68
N LEU A 374 4.64 7.54 11.98
CA LEU A 374 6.05 7.87 12.07
C LEU A 374 6.44 8.34 13.49
N GLU A 375 5.71 9.28 14.05
CA GLU A 375 5.98 9.83 15.38
C GLU A 375 5.95 8.74 16.47
N THR A 376 4.93 7.87 16.42
CA THR A 376 4.80 6.76 17.36
C THR A 376 5.94 5.75 17.18
N GLY A 377 6.25 5.40 15.93
CA GLY A 377 7.32 4.45 15.60
C GLY A 377 8.70 4.94 16.03
N ILE A 378 9.04 6.19 15.73
CA ILE A 378 10.32 6.80 16.15
C ILE A 378 10.45 6.77 17.66
N ARG A 379 9.45 7.26 18.40
CA ARG A 379 9.47 7.29 19.87
C ARG A 379 9.64 5.90 20.50
N LEU A 380 8.98 4.90 19.94
CA LEU A 380 9.10 3.51 20.40
C LEU A 380 10.49 2.94 20.10
N LEU A 381 11.03 3.22 18.93
CA LEU A 381 12.36 2.77 18.53
C LEU A 381 13.45 3.47 19.35
N GLU A 382 13.37 4.78 19.57
CA GLU A 382 14.29 5.53 20.44
C GLU A 382 14.31 4.95 21.85
N LYS A 383 13.15 4.67 22.44
CA LYS A 383 13.05 4.00 23.73
C LYS A 383 13.74 2.62 23.72
N LYS A 384 13.56 1.84 22.64
CA LYS A 384 14.23 0.55 22.49
C LYS A 384 15.74 0.71 22.37
N ILE A 385 16.22 1.69 21.63
CA ILE A 385 17.65 2.01 21.51
C ILE A 385 18.26 2.35 22.87
N GLU A 386 17.57 3.14 23.71
CA GLU A 386 17.99 3.43 25.07
C GLU A 386 18.06 2.16 25.95
N GLU A 387 17.15 1.20 25.75
CA GLU A 387 17.09 -0.07 26.47
C GLU A 387 18.19 -1.07 26.04
N LEU A 388 18.79 -0.92 24.83
CA LEU A 388 19.81 -1.86 24.31
C LEU A 388 21.12 -1.91 25.14
N GLY A 389 21.48 -0.84 25.82
CA GLY A 389 22.68 -0.75 26.65
C GLY A 389 23.97 -1.09 25.88
N SER A 390 24.74 -2.06 26.35
CA SER A 390 25.98 -2.51 25.71
C SER A 390 25.78 -3.43 24.51
N ASN A 391 24.61 -4.04 24.36
CA ASN A 391 24.27 -4.92 23.25
C ASN A 391 23.63 -4.09 22.12
N LYS A 392 24.42 -3.46 21.32
CA LYS A 392 23.98 -2.51 20.26
C LYS A 392 23.17 -3.15 19.11
N THR A 393 22.43 -4.22 19.34
CA THR A 393 21.61 -4.89 18.30
C THR A 393 20.17 -5.05 18.76
N LEU A 394 19.22 -4.48 18.00
CA LEU A 394 17.79 -4.66 18.24
C LEU A 394 17.38 -6.07 17.86
N SER A 395 16.58 -6.73 18.71
CA SER A 395 16.09 -8.09 18.44
C SER A 395 15.12 -8.13 17.27
N GLY A 396 15.11 -9.25 16.54
CA GLY A 396 14.16 -9.47 15.45
C GLY A 396 12.70 -9.43 15.90
N ASP A 397 12.40 -9.91 17.12
CA ASP A 397 11.05 -9.85 17.70
C ASP A 397 10.60 -8.42 17.97
N ASP A 398 11.47 -7.55 18.51
CA ASP A 398 11.14 -6.14 18.74
C ASP A 398 10.91 -5.41 17.41
N ALA A 399 11.74 -5.69 16.41
CA ALA A 399 11.58 -5.15 15.06
C ALA A 399 10.28 -5.67 14.42
N PHE A 400 9.92 -6.93 14.63
CA PHE A 400 8.67 -7.50 14.14
C PHE A 400 7.45 -6.84 14.80
N VAL A 401 7.48 -6.55 16.09
CA VAL A 401 6.40 -5.81 16.78
C VAL A 401 6.25 -4.40 16.21
N LEU A 402 7.34 -3.68 15.96
CA LEU A 402 7.31 -2.37 15.31
C LEU A 402 6.66 -2.44 13.92
N TYR A 403 6.99 -3.47 13.15
CA TYR A 403 6.47 -3.69 11.81
C TYR A 403 5.00 -4.12 11.80
N ASP A 404 4.66 -5.20 12.51
CA ASP A 404 3.35 -5.86 12.46
C ASP A 404 2.27 -5.07 13.21
N THR A 405 2.59 -4.57 14.40
CA THR A 405 1.63 -3.90 15.28
C THR A 405 1.51 -2.40 14.98
N TYR A 406 2.63 -1.76 14.71
CA TYR A 406 2.67 -0.30 14.54
C TYR A 406 2.84 0.14 13.08
N GLY A 407 3.03 -0.79 12.15
CA GLY A 407 3.22 -0.49 10.73
C GLY A 407 4.50 0.29 10.42
N PHE A 408 5.51 0.21 11.31
CA PHE A 408 6.78 0.91 11.15
C PHE A 408 7.74 0.05 10.31
N PRO A 409 8.20 0.53 9.14
CA PRO A 409 8.95 -0.29 8.20
C PRO A 409 10.29 -0.79 8.74
N LEU A 410 10.66 -2.03 8.42
CA LEU A 410 11.91 -2.64 8.86
C LEU A 410 13.15 -1.90 8.37
N ASP A 411 13.16 -1.50 7.11
CA ASP A 411 14.25 -0.75 6.48
C ASP A 411 14.46 0.62 7.13
N LEU A 412 13.38 1.26 7.56
CA LEU A 412 13.45 2.50 8.31
C LEU A 412 13.97 2.26 9.74
N THR A 413 13.57 1.14 10.36
CA THR A 413 14.13 0.70 11.65
C THR A 413 15.64 0.48 11.54
N ALA A 414 16.10 -0.25 10.51
CA ALA A 414 17.52 -0.48 10.25
C ALA A 414 18.30 0.82 10.04
N LEU A 415 17.75 1.75 9.26
CA LEU A 415 18.38 3.04 8.99
C LEU A 415 18.56 3.87 10.28
N ILE A 416 17.50 3.99 11.10
CA ILE A 416 17.60 4.73 12.36
C ILE A 416 18.59 4.06 13.33
N LEU A 417 18.58 2.74 13.42
CA LEU A 417 19.55 1.99 14.21
C LEU A 417 20.99 2.28 13.78
N SER A 418 21.27 2.26 12.47
CA SER A 418 22.60 2.54 11.93
C SER A 418 23.08 3.96 12.24
N GLU A 419 22.20 4.97 12.21
CA GLU A 419 22.49 6.36 12.59
C GLU A 419 22.87 6.48 14.09
N HIS A 420 22.37 5.58 14.94
CA HIS A 420 22.72 5.49 16.36
C HIS A 420 23.89 4.52 16.64
N GLY A 421 24.52 3.97 15.61
CA GLY A 421 25.60 2.98 15.73
C GLY A 421 25.12 1.65 16.30
N CYS A 422 23.86 1.29 16.06
CA CYS A 422 23.20 0.07 16.47
C CYS A 422 22.92 -0.83 15.26
N GLY A 423 22.88 -2.15 15.48
CA GLY A 423 22.51 -3.15 14.47
C GLY A 423 21.07 -3.65 14.60
N LEU A 424 20.65 -4.45 13.64
CA LEU A 424 19.35 -5.12 13.60
C LEU A 424 19.54 -6.64 13.42
N ASP A 425 18.80 -7.44 14.16
CA ASP A 425 18.68 -8.89 13.96
C ASP A 425 17.64 -9.18 12.85
N GLU A 426 18.07 -9.09 11.60
CA GLU A 426 17.21 -9.37 10.45
C GLU A 426 16.83 -10.85 10.34
N GLU A 427 17.69 -11.77 10.78
CA GLU A 427 17.39 -13.20 10.75
C GLU A 427 16.27 -13.53 11.74
N GLY A 428 16.32 -13.02 12.96
CA GLY A 428 15.25 -13.14 13.95
C GLY A 428 13.93 -12.53 13.47
N PHE A 429 13.97 -11.38 12.79
CA PHE A 429 12.78 -10.78 12.18
C PHE A 429 12.17 -11.70 11.11
N ASN A 430 12.98 -12.27 10.23
CA ASN A 430 12.52 -13.18 9.18
C ASN A 430 11.90 -14.46 9.77
N VAL A 431 12.47 -14.99 10.86
CA VAL A 431 11.90 -16.14 11.58
C VAL A 431 10.52 -15.79 12.16
N ALA A 432 10.35 -14.61 12.76
CA ALA A 432 9.07 -14.15 13.28
C ALA A 432 8.01 -13.98 12.16
N MET A 433 8.39 -13.43 11.03
CA MET A 433 7.56 -13.31 9.83
C MET A 433 7.12 -14.67 9.27
N GLU A 434 8.06 -15.63 9.18
CA GLU A 434 7.77 -16.99 8.71
C GLU A 434 6.82 -17.72 9.68
N ALA A 435 7.02 -17.56 10.99
CA ALA A 435 6.13 -18.12 12.01
C ALA A 435 4.69 -17.57 11.90
N GLN A 436 4.53 -16.29 11.57
CA GLN A 436 3.21 -15.69 11.30
C GLN A 436 2.57 -16.30 10.03
N ARG A 437 3.34 -16.41 8.94
CA ARG A 437 2.90 -17.00 7.67
C ARG A 437 2.55 -18.49 7.84
N ALA A 438 3.33 -19.25 8.62
CA ALA A 438 3.10 -20.66 8.90
C ALA A 438 1.79 -20.87 9.69
N ARG A 439 1.49 -20.00 10.66
CA ARG A 439 0.20 -20.03 11.39
C ARG A 439 -0.99 -19.83 10.46
N ALA A 440 -0.87 -18.96 9.46
CA ALA A 440 -1.91 -18.76 8.44
C ALA A 440 -2.05 -19.98 7.49
N ARG A 441 -0.95 -20.67 7.14
CA ARG A 441 -0.93 -21.85 6.24
C ARG A 441 -1.44 -23.12 6.92
N ASN A 442 -1.10 -23.38 8.18
CA ASN A 442 -1.50 -24.60 8.90
C ASN A 442 -3.00 -24.73 9.16
N ALA A 443 -3.76 -23.66 8.97
CA ALA A 443 -5.24 -23.72 9.03
C ALA A 443 -5.88 -24.41 7.81
N ALA A 444 -5.14 -24.73 6.75
CA ALA A 444 -5.61 -25.20 5.44
C ALA A 444 -5.13 -26.60 5.03
N ALA A 445 -4.50 -27.38 5.92
CA ALA A 445 -3.97 -28.71 5.57
C ALA A 445 -5.11 -29.69 5.19
N LEU A 446 -4.96 -30.30 4.01
CA LEU A 446 -5.83 -31.34 3.44
C LEU A 446 -5.10 -32.68 3.55
N ASP A 447 -5.81 -33.71 4.02
CA ASP A 447 -5.34 -35.10 3.97
C ASP A 447 -5.99 -35.79 2.78
N THR A 448 -5.18 -36.20 1.79
CA THR A 448 -5.66 -36.78 0.53
C THR A 448 -5.12 -38.17 0.33
N GLU A 449 -6.00 -39.12 -0.05
CA GLU A 449 -5.59 -40.45 -0.52
C GLU A 449 -5.02 -40.41 -1.94
N ASP A 450 -4.36 -41.49 -2.40
CA ASP A 450 -3.87 -41.62 -3.76
C ASP A 450 -5.00 -41.68 -4.80
N TRP A 451 -4.71 -41.32 -6.04
CA TRP A 451 -5.65 -41.38 -7.15
C TRP A 451 -5.95 -42.82 -7.56
N VAL A 452 -7.21 -43.18 -7.57
CA VAL A 452 -7.73 -44.40 -8.22
C VAL A 452 -7.99 -44.06 -9.69
N ILE A 453 -7.18 -44.63 -10.60
CA ILE A 453 -7.29 -44.39 -12.04
C ILE A 453 -8.21 -45.47 -12.62
N LEU A 454 -9.28 -45.01 -13.27
CA LEU A 454 -10.23 -45.90 -13.98
C LEU A 454 -9.91 -45.95 -15.49
N ARG A 455 -9.53 -44.79 -16.03
CA ARG A 455 -9.19 -44.60 -17.45
C ARG A 455 -8.07 -43.58 -17.59
N GLU A 456 -7.20 -43.77 -18.60
CA GLU A 456 -6.25 -42.78 -19.05
C GLU A 456 -6.96 -41.79 -19.99
N GLY A 457 -6.60 -40.52 -19.94
CA GLY A 457 -7.14 -39.46 -20.79
C GLY A 457 -6.96 -38.06 -20.23
N GLU A 458 -7.26 -37.09 -21.05
CA GLU A 458 -7.30 -35.67 -20.71
C GLU A 458 -8.74 -35.19 -20.62
N THR A 459 -8.98 -34.15 -19.81
CA THR A 459 -10.29 -33.54 -19.67
C THR A 459 -10.54 -32.51 -20.75
N THR A 460 -11.66 -32.60 -21.46
CA THR A 460 -12.14 -31.57 -22.38
C THR A 460 -13.16 -30.67 -21.71
N PHE A 461 -12.92 -29.36 -21.71
CA PHE A 461 -13.83 -28.37 -21.14
C PHE A 461 -14.80 -27.83 -22.19
N TRP A 462 -16.12 -28.03 -21.97
CA TRP A 462 -17.21 -27.58 -22.83
C TRP A 462 -18.03 -26.42 -22.27
N GLY A 463 -17.72 -25.96 -21.06
CA GLY A 463 -18.56 -25.05 -20.28
C GLY A 463 -18.66 -23.60 -20.77
N TYR A 464 -17.98 -23.21 -21.86
CA TYR A 464 -18.25 -21.95 -22.54
C TYR A 464 -19.50 -22.01 -23.47
N ASP A 465 -19.81 -23.20 -23.98
CA ASP A 465 -20.81 -23.39 -25.03
C ASP A 465 -21.99 -24.25 -24.57
N TYR A 466 -21.75 -25.18 -23.61
CA TYR A 466 -22.73 -26.13 -23.12
C TYR A 466 -22.88 -26.10 -21.61
N THR A 467 -24.10 -26.41 -21.12
CA THR A 467 -24.46 -26.49 -19.72
C THR A 467 -24.55 -27.92 -19.20
N GLU A 468 -24.54 -28.90 -20.14
CA GLU A 468 -24.51 -30.35 -19.86
C GLU A 468 -23.69 -31.05 -20.93
N CYS A 469 -23.09 -32.18 -20.63
CA CYS A 469 -22.44 -33.06 -21.60
C CYS A 469 -22.34 -34.49 -21.04
N ASP A 470 -22.23 -35.47 -21.94
CA ASP A 470 -21.91 -36.84 -21.57
C ASP A 470 -20.43 -36.93 -21.16
N THR A 471 -20.16 -37.75 -20.16
CA THR A 471 -18.83 -37.86 -19.54
C THR A 471 -18.63 -39.23 -18.89
N GLU A 472 -17.36 -39.52 -18.58
CA GLU A 472 -16.92 -40.66 -17.79
C GLU A 472 -15.93 -40.21 -16.72
N ILE A 473 -15.84 -40.93 -15.61
CA ILE A 473 -14.84 -40.69 -14.58
C ILE A 473 -13.51 -41.27 -15.05
N LEU A 474 -12.49 -40.41 -15.20
CA LEU A 474 -11.12 -40.84 -15.50
C LEU A 474 -10.41 -41.31 -14.24
N ARG A 475 -10.52 -40.59 -13.14
CA ARG A 475 -9.90 -40.90 -11.85
C ARG A 475 -10.63 -40.21 -10.70
N TYR A 476 -10.49 -40.76 -9.51
CA TYR A 476 -11.02 -40.17 -8.28
C TYR A 476 -10.08 -40.43 -7.10
N ARG A 477 -10.22 -39.65 -6.04
CA ARG A 477 -9.58 -39.90 -4.74
C ARG A 477 -10.48 -39.43 -3.61
N LYS A 478 -10.28 -40.02 -2.42
CA LYS A 478 -10.96 -39.59 -1.20
C LYS A 478 -10.13 -38.54 -0.48
N VAL A 479 -10.82 -37.54 0.07
CA VAL A 479 -10.21 -36.43 0.80
C VAL A 479 -10.86 -36.30 2.16
N LYS A 480 -10.02 -36.12 3.19
CA LYS A 480 -10.46 -35.80 4.55
C LYS A 480 -10.02 -34.38 4.90
N GLN A 481 -10.98 -33.55 5.32
CA GLN A 481 -10.71 -32.21 5.79
C GLN A 481 -11.43 -31.97 7.12
N LYS A 482 -10.70 -31.96 8.22
CA LYS A 482 -11.26 -31.88 9.58
C LYS A 482 -12.27 -33.02 9.80
N ASN A 483 -13.58 -32.70 9.91
CA ASN A 483 -14.65 -33.67 10.13
C ASN A 483 -15.50 -33.97 8.86
N LYS A 484 -15.02 -33.56 7.67
CA LYS A 484 -15.73 -33.80 6.41
C LYS A 484 -14.93 -34.73 5.51
N GLU A 485 -15.60 -35.69 4.91
CA GLU A 485 -15.07 -36.59 3.87
C GLU A 485 -15.82 -36.29 2.57
N TYR A 486 -15.07 -36.24 1.47
CA TYR A 486 -15.61 -36.03 0.12
C TYR A 486 -14.67 -36.64 -0.92
N TYR A 487 -15.11 -36.70 -2.15
CA TYR A 487 -14.34 -37.22 -3.28
C TYR A 487 -13.93 -36.09 -4.21
N GLN A 488 -12.72 -36.19 -4.71
CA GLN A 488 -12.21 -35.43 -5.84
C GLN A 488 -12.28 -36.29 -7.09
N VAL A 489 -12.91 -35.80 -8.16
CA VAL A 489 -13.22 -36.55 -9.37
C VAL A 489 -12.74 -35.77 -10.59
N VAL A 490 -12.06 -36.45 -11.49
CA VAL A 490 -11.64 -35.92 -12.81
C VAL A 490 -12.45 -36.63 -13.89
N LEU A 491 -13.07 -35.83 -14.78
CA LEU A 491 -13.98 -36.31 -15.83
C LEU A 491 -13.29 -36.23 -17.21
N SER A 492 -13.72 -37.06 -18.16
CA SER A 492 -13.25 -37.03 -19.56
C SER A 492 -13.72 -35.78 -20.31
N SER A 493 -14.95 -35.34 -20.02
CA SER A 493 -15.58 -34.14 -20.55
C SER A 493 -16.30 -33.42 -19.43
N THR A 494 -16.31 -32.09 -19.43
CA THR A 494 -16.97 -31.33 -18.39
C THR A 494 -17.54 -29.99 -18.85
N PRO A 495 -18.80 -29.67 -18.46
CA PRO A 495 -19.36 -28.32 -18.62
C PRO A 495 -19.04 -27.45 -17.38
N PHE A 496 -18.49 -28.03 -16.29
CA PHE A 496 -18.20 -27.33 -15.05
C PHE A 496 -16.98 -26.43 -15.19
N TYR A 497 -17.16 -25.14 -14.97
CA TYR A 497 -16.05 -24.18 -14.84
C TYR A 497 -15.28 -24.46 -13.54
N ALA A 498 -13.99 -24.66 -13.65
CA ALA A 498 -13.11 -24.81 -12.48
C ALA A 498 -12.64 -23.45 -12.00
N GLU A 499 -12.59 -23.25 -10.69
CA GLU A 499 -12.17 -21.98 -10.06
C GLU A 499 -10.87 -21.44 -10.67
N MET A 500 -10.95 -20.25 -11.27
CA MET A 500 -9.84 -19.55 -11.92
C MET A 500 -10.16 -18.08 -12.11
N GLY A 501 -9.14 -17.19 -12.14
CA GLY A 501 -9.31 -15.77 -12.44
C GLY A 501 -10.24 -15.03 -11.48
N GLY A 502 -10.40 -15.55 -10.25
CA GLY A 502 -11.29 -14.97 -9.25
C GLY A 502 -12.74 -15.43 -9.32
N GLN A 503 -13.17 -16.13 -10.39
CA GLN A 503 -14.50 -16.75 -10.45
C GLN A 503 -14.49 -18.10 -9.74
N VAL A 504 -15.48 -18.33 -8.85
CA VAL A 504 -15.68 -19.61 -8.17
C VAL A 504 -16.02 -20.71 -9.15
N GLY A 505 -15.73 -21.96 -8.76
CA GLY A 505 -16.09 -23.14 -9.52
C GLY A 505 -17.60 -23.37 -9.55
N ASP A 506 -18.06 -24.05 -10.59
CA ASP A 506 -19.45 -24.45 -10.70
C ASP A 506 -19.84 -25.57 -9.74
N SER A 507 -21.11 -25.60 -9.40
CA SER A 507 -21.78 -26.70 -8.75
C SER A 507 -22.88 -27.28 -9.65
N GLY A 508 -23.32 -28.50 -9.34
CA GLY A 508 -24.34 -29.18 -10.12
C GLY A 508 -24.44 -30.66 -9.73
N TYR A 509 -24.58 -31.52 -10.71
CA TYR A 509 -24.64 -32.97 -10.44
C TYR A 509 -24.17 -33.78 -11.65
N LEU A 510 -23.71 -35.00 -11.39
CA LEU A 510 -23.58 -36.05 -12.37
C LEU A 510 -24.83 -36.97 -12.28
N THR A 511 -25.26 -37.54 -13.39
CA THR A 511 -26.38 -38.49 -13.37
C THR A 511 -26.14 -39.65 -14.32
N ASP A 512 -26.57 -40.83 -13.89
CA ASP A 512 -26.66 -42.07 -14.68
C ASP A 512 -28.05 -42.25 -15.33
N GLY A 513 -28.89 -41.19 -15.32
CA GLY A 513 -30.27 -41.22 -15.79
C GLY A 513 -31.29 -41.59 -14.71
N THR A 514 -30.86 -42.16 -13.57
CA THR A 514 -31.73 -42.56 -12.46
C THR A 514 -31.38 -41.82 -11.17
N THR A 515 -30.10 -41.68 -10.88
CA THR A 515 -29.59 -41.08 -9.63
C THR A 515 -28.82 -39.80 -9.96
N LYS A 516 -28.92 -38.82 -9.06
CA LYS A 516 -28.14 -37.58 -9.11
C LYS A 516 -27.05 -37.60 -8.04
N TYR A 517 -25.84 -37.41 -8.45
CA TYR A 517 -24.63 -37.31 -7.60
C TYR A 517 -24.17 -35.87 -7.54
N GLU A 518 -24.33 -35.22 -6.39
CA GLU A 518 -24.07 -33.82 -6.22
C GLU A 518 -22.58 -33.49 -6.41
N VAL A 519 -22.29 -32.49 -7.26
CA VAL A 519 -21.03 -31.79 -7.38
C VAL A 519 -21.21 -30.45 -6.69
N PHE A 520 -20.62 -30.26 -5.50
CA PHE A 520 -20.84 -29.06 -4.70
C PHE A 520 -19.87 -27.94 -5.03
N ASP A 521 -18.71 -28.24 -5.67
CA ASP A 521 -17.72 -27.25 -6.13
C ASP A 521 -16.81 -27.88 -7.21
N THR A 522 -16.13 -27.04 -7.99
CA THR A 522 -15.15 -27.46 -9.00
C THR A 522 -13.88 -26.63 -8.87
N LYS A 523 -12.79 -27.28 -8.51
CA LYS A 523 -11.48 -26.65 -8.31
C LYS A 523 -10.52 -26.93 -9.47
N ARG A 524 -9.47 -26.15 -9.56
CA ARG A 524 -8.40 -26.37 -10.53
C ARG A 524 -7.15 -26.85 -9.82
N GLU A 525 -6.69 -28.07 -10.13
CA GLU A 525 -5.42 -28.59 -9.64
C GLU A 525 -4.51 -28.92 -10.84
N ASN A 526 -3.30 -28.37 -10.91
CA ASN A 526 -2.34 -28.59 -12.00
C ASN A 526 -2.99 -28.51 -13.41
N ASN A 527 -3.77 -27.46 -13.64
CA ASN A 527 -4.55 -27.22 -14.88
C ASN A 527 -5.71 -28.20 -15.14
N LEU A 528 -6.00 -29.13 -14.26
CA LEU A 528 -7.13 -30.06 -14.38
C LEU A 528 -8.36 -29.56 -13.62
N PRO A 529 -9.56 -29.64 -14.20
CA PRO A 529 -10.82 -29.47 -13.47
C PRO A 529 -11.04 -30.66 -12.53
N VAL A 530 -11.16 -30.40 -11.25
CA VAL A 530 -11.41 -31.40 -10.20
C VAL A 530 -12.76 -31.13 -9.56
N HIS A 531 -13.70 -32.06 -9.72
CA HIS A 531 -15.07 -31.97 -9.22
C HIS A 531 -15.14 -32.51 -7.79
N LEU A 532 -15.69 -31.74 -6.87
CA LEU A 532 -15.83 -32.12 -5.46
C LEU A 532 -17.23 -32.72 -5.22
N MET A 533 -17.29 -33.99 -4.82
CA MET A 533 -18.52 -34.77 -4.70
C MET A 533 -18.65 -35.35 -3.31
N THR A 534 -19.90 -35.40 -2.81
CA THR A 534 -20.19 -36.03 -1.50
C THR A 534 -20.19 -37.55 -1.60
N LYS A 535 -20.58 -38.13 -2.76
CA LYS A 535 -20.65 -39.54 -3.05
C LYS A 535 -20.26 -39.84 -4.47
N LEU A 536 -19.70 -41.02 -4.72
CA LEU A 536 -19.48 -41.57 -6.06
C LEU A 536 -20.70 -42.41 -6.51
N PRO A 537 -20.87 -42.62 -7.84
CA PRO A 537 -21.74 -43.66 -8.36
C PRO A 537 -21.36 -45.03 -7.81
N GLU A 538 -22.35 -45.95 -7.67
CA GLU A 538 -22.08 -47.32 -7.24
C GLU A 538 -21.11 -48.02 -8.22
N ASP A 539 -21.33 -47.82 -9.52
CA ASP A 539 -20.37 -48.16 -10.56
C ASP A 539 -19.71 -46.86 -11.09
N ALA A 540 -18.50 -46.56 -10.60
CA ALA A 540 -17.74 -45.38 -11.02
C ALA A 540 -17.26 -45.46 -12.49
N SER A 541 -17.41 -46.61 -13.16
CA SER A 541 -17.04 -46.81 -14.55
C SER A 541 -18.19 -46.60 -15.54
N CYS A 542 -19.42 -46.36 -15.10
CA CYS A 542 -20.56 -46.09 -15.95
C CYS A 542 -20.45 -44.75 -16.71
N GLU A 543 -21.16 -44.67 -17.82
CA GLU A 543 -21.40 -43.43 -18.55
C GLU A 543 -22.31 -42.51 -17.71
N LEU A 544 -21.98 -41.21 -17.65
CA LEU A 544 -22.69 -40.21 -16.89
C LEU A 544 -22.98 -39.00 -17.74
N THR A 545 -24.02 -38.26 -17.39
CA THR A 545 -24.22 -36.91 -17.90
C THR A 545 -23.88 -35.90 -16.80
N ALA A 546 -23.01 -34.99 -17.11
CA ALA A 546 -22.59 -33.87 -16.24
C ALA A 546 -23.49 -32.66 -16.48
N VAL A 547 -24.13 -32.14 -15.44
CA VAL A 547 -25.10 -31.01 -15.53
C VAL A 547 -24.78 -29.97 -14.49
N ILE A 548 -24.53 -28.72 -14.92
CA ILE A 548 -24.26 -27.60 -14.01
C ILE A 548 -25.55 -27.01 -13.41
N ASN A 549 -25.41 -26.33 -12.28
CA ASN A 549 -26.47 -25.48 -11.75
C ASN A 549 -26.55 -24.18 -12.56
N ILE A 550 -27.47 -24.10 -13.52
CA ILE A 550 -27.60 -23.02 -14.47
C ILE A 550 -27.95 -21.69 -13.83
N GLU A 551 -28.71 -21.68 -12.73
CA GLU A 551 -29.08 -20.44 -12.01
C GLU A 551 -27.85 -19.81 -11.37
N LYS A 552 -27.03 -20.63 -10.68
CA LYS A 552 -25.77 -20.15 -10.10
C LYS A 552 -24.76 -19.71 -11.15
N ARG A 553 -24.66 -20.44 -12.28
CA ARG A 553 -23.80 -20.08 -13.40
C ARG A 553 -24.20 -18.73 -13.97
N HIS A 554 -25.48 -18.50 -14.28
CA HIS A 554 -25.97 -17.25 -14.82
C HIS A 554 -25.73 -16.07 -13.86
N ALA A 555 -25.91 -16.29 -12.54
CA ALA A 555 -25.62 -15.26 -11.54
C ALA A 555 -24.10 -14.93 -11.49
N ALA A 556 -23.24 -15.97 -11.55
CA ALA A 556 -21.79 -15.78 -11.61
C ALA A 556 -21.35 -15.05 -12.90
N GLU A 557 -21.93 -15.42 -14.05
CA GLU A 557 -21.67 -14.73 -15.35
C GLU A 557 -22.08 -13.26 -15.31
N ALA A 558 -23.22 -12.95 -14.69
CA ALA A 558 -23.69 -11.57 -14.53
C ALA A 558 -22.73 -10.77 -13.66
N ASN A 559 -22.32 -11.31 -12.52
CA ASN A 559 -21.35 -10.69 -11.64
C ASN A 559 -19.98 -10.56 -12.30
N HIS A 560 -19.53 -11.53 -13.09
CA HIS A 560 -18.24 -11.46 -13.78
C HIS A 560 -18.23 -10.41 -14.88
N THR A 561 -19.27 -10.37 -15.69
CA THR A 561 -19.37 -9.34 -16.74
C THR A 561 -19.51 -7.93 -16.12
N ALA A 562 -20.27 -7.82 -15.02
CA ALA A 562 -20.35 -6.56 -14.26
C ALA A 562 -18.99 -6.12 -13.68
N THR A 563 -18.10 -7.07 -13.35
CA THR A 563 -16.74 -6.77 -12.89
C THR A 563 -15.91 -6.06 -13.98
N HIS A 564 -16.02 -6.51 -15.25
CA HIS A 564 -15.38 -5.85 -16.40
C HIS A 564 -15.92 -4.42 -16.60
N LEU A 565 -17.24 -4.26 -16.58
CA LEU A 565 -17.86 -2.94 -16.70
C LEU A 565 -17.51 -2.02 -15.54
N LEU A 566 -17.39 -2.56 -14.32
CA LEU A 566 -16.95 -1.83 -13.14
C LEU A 566 -15.50 -1.37 -13.29
N HIS A 567 -14.61 -2.22 -13.77
CA HIS A 567 -13.21 -1.87 -14.02
C HIS A 567 -13.10 -0.72 -15.02
N GLU A 568 -13.79 -0.80 -16.15
CA GLU A 568 -13.87 0.27 -17.14
C GLU A 568 -14.39 1.57 -16.52
N ALA A 569 -15.53 1.52 -15.81
CA ALA A 569 -16.15 2.69 -15.18
C ALA A 569 -15.25 3.35 -14.13
N LEU A 570 -14.55 2.55 -13.32
CA LEU A 570 -13.58 3.07 -12.35
C LEU A 570 -12.41 3.78 -13.03
N ARG A 571 -11.90 3.25 -14.14
CA ARG A 571 -10.83 3.90 -14.93
C ARG A 571 -11.30 5.20 -15.56
N GLU A 572 -12.53 5.25 -16.06
CA GLU A 572 -13.11 6.45 -16.65
C GLU A 572 -13.32 7.56 -15.61
N ILE A 573 -13.84 7.22 -14.42
CA ILE A 573 -14.20 8.20 -13.40
C ILE A 573 -12.99 8.59 -12.51
N LEU A 574 -12.16 7.62 -12.11
CA LEU A 574 -11.06 7.85 -11.16
C LEU A 574 -9.71 8.05 -11.86
N GLY A 575 -9.57 7.56 -13.08
CA GLY A 575 -8.35 7.69 -13.88
C GLY A 575 -7.67 6.35 -14.23
N THR A 576 -6.77 6.42 -15.22
CA THR A 576 -6.12 5.25 -15.81
C THR A 576 -5.16 4.49 -14.89
N HIS A 577 -4.83 5.05 -13.72
CA HIS A 577 -4.04 4.40 -12.67
C HIS A 577 -4.79 3.27 -11.96
N VAL A 578 -6.11 3.17 -12.16
CA VAL A 578 -6.90 2.07 -11.64
C VAL A 578 -6.54 0.80 -12.39
N GLU A 579 -5.99 -0.17 -11.65
CA GLU A 579 -5.64 -1.51 -12.14
C GLU A 579 -6.21 -2.55 -11.17
N GLN A 580 -6.67 -3.67 -11.68
CA GLN A 580 -7.11 -4.79 -10.84
C GLN A 580 -5.93 -5.33 -10.02
N LYS A 581 -6.13 -5.48 -8.72
CA LYS A 581 -5.18 -6.10 -7.77
C LYS A 581 -5.69 -7.44 -7.24
N GLY A 582 -6.97 -7.69 -7.38
CA GLY A 582 -7.63 -8.94 -7.04
C GLY A 582 -9.09 -8.92 -7.47
N SER A 583 -9.67 -10.10 -7.63
CA SER A 583 -11.09 -10.28 -7.96
C SER A 583 -11.62 -11.50 -7.25
N PHE A 584 -12.89 -11.45 -6.90
CA PHE A 584 -13.67 -12.62 -6.45
C PHE A 584 -15.07 -12.47 -7.00
N VAL A 585 -15.51 -13.48 -7.74
CA VAL A 585 -16.80 -13.52 -8.41
C VAL A 585 -17.53 -14.81 -8.02
N SER A 586 -18.66 -14.66 -7.36
CA SER A 586 -19.56 -15.74 -6.98
C SER A 586 -20.98 -15.44 -7.49
N PRO A 587 -21.93 -16.40 -7.41
CA PRO A 587 -23.33 -16.13 -7.68
C PRO A 587 -23.93 -15.01 -6.81
N ASP A 588 -23.46 -14.86 -5.57
CA ASP A 588 -24.06 -13.99 -4.56
C ASP A 588 -23.47 -12.58 -4.57
N VAL A 589 -22.16 -12.44 -4.90
CA VAL A 589 -21.42 -11.17 -4.78
C VAL A 589 -20.22 -11.16 -5.69
N LEU A 590 -19.89 -10.00 -6.20
CA LEU A 590 -18.58 -9.71 -6.77
C LEU A 590 -17.77 -8.82 -5.83
N ARG A 591 -16.44 -9.04 -5.78
CA ARG A 591 -15.47 -8.18 -5.09
C ARG A 591 -14.38 -7.81 -6.07
N PHE A 592 -14.07 -6.54 -6.12
CA PHE A 592 -13.06 -5.99 -7.01
C PHE A 592 -12.07 -5.17 -6.21
N ASP A 593 -10.82 -5.64 -6.15
CA ASP A 593 -9.72 -4.95 -5.50
C ASP A 593 -8.91 -4.20 -6.57
N PHE A 594 -8.70 -2.92 -6.37
CA PHE A 594 -8.06 -2.07 -7.37
C PHE A 594 -7.09 -1.07 -6.74
N SER A 595 -6.10 -0.64 -7.54
CA SER A 595 -5.16 0.39 -7.13
C SER A 595 -5.84 1.76 -7.08
N HIS A 596 -5.92 2.34 -5.89
CA HIS A 596 -6.33 3.72 -5.68
C HIS A 596 -5.80 4.22 -4.34
N PHE A 597 -5.36 5.47 -4.31
CA PHE A 597 -4.58 6.05 -3.21
C PHE A 597 -5.43 6.56 -2.05
N SER A 598 -6.71 6.90 -2.29
CA SER A 598 -7.63 7.46 -1.28
C SER A 598 -8.94 6.70 -1.23
N LYS A 599 -9.76 7.01 -0.22
CA LYS A 599 -11.15 6.57 -0.18
C LYS A 599 -11.90 7.17 -1.37
N VAL A 600 -12.72 6.35 -2.05
CA VAL A 600 -13.55 6.83 -3.14
C VAL A 600 -14.74 7.62 -2.58
N GLU A 601 -14.92 8.83 -3.08
CA GLU A 601 -15.99 9.69 -2.62
C GLU A 601 -17.38 9.11 -2.97
N PRO A 602 -18.39 9.26 -2.09
CA PRO A 602 -19.74 8.73 -2.35
C PRO A 602 -20.35 9.24 -3.66
N SER A 603 -20.01 10.46 -4.07
CA SER A 603 -20.43 11.04 -5.36
C SER A 603 -19.84 10.30 -6.55
N ASP A 604 -18.58 9.88 -6.46
CA ASP A 604 -17.88 9.19 -7.53
C ASP A 604 -18.30 7.71 -7.60
N LEU A 605 -18.51 7.06 -6.43
CA LEU A 605 -19.14 5.73 -6.38
C LEU A 605 -20.50 5.72 -7.08
N ARG A 606 -21.30 6.77 -6.87
CA ARG A 606 -22.61 6.90 -7.55
C ARG A 606 -22.47 7.06 -9.06
N LYS A 607 -21.49 7.85 -9.53
CA LYS A 607 -21.21 7.99 -10.97
C LYS A 607 -20.77 6.66 -11.58
N VAL A 608 -19.87 5.93 -10.90
CA VAL A 608 -19.43 4.59 -11.31
C VAL A 608 -20.62 3.65 -11.43
N GLU A 609 -21.47 3.58 -10.39
CA GLU A 609 -22.67 2.73 -10.41
C GLU A 609 -23.64 3.11 -11.54
N GLN A 610 -23.84 4.40 -11.78
CA GLN A 610 -24.67 4.91 -12.87
C GLN A 610 -24.11 4.52 -14.24
N LEU A 611 -22.80 4.67 -14.45
CA LEU A 611 -22.14 4.33 -15.71
C LEU A 611 -22.21 2.82 -15.99
N VAL A 612 -21.95 1.97 -14.98
CA VAL A 612 -22.12 0.51 -15.14
C VAL A 612 -23.56 0.16 -15.54
N ASN A 613 -24.56 0.75 -14.87
CA ASN A 613 -25.96 0.50 -15.21
C ASN A 613 -26.36 1.08 -16.58
N GLU A 614 -25.68 2.12 -17.06
CA GLU A 614 -25.85 2.64 -18.42
C GLU A 614 -25.34 1.62 -19.45
N ARG A 615 -24.12 1.10 -19.28
CA ARG A 615 -23.54 0.04 -20.13
C ARG A 615 -24.39 -1.25 -20.13
N ILE A 616 -25.03 -1.57 -19.00
CA ILE A 616 -25.99 -2.68 -18.92
C ILE A 616 -27.20 -2.42 -19.80
N ARG A 617 -27.78 -1.21 -19.77
CA ARG A 617 -28.97 -0.84 -20.57
C ARG A 617 -28.67 -0.72 -22.05
N GLU A 618 -27.44 -0.44 -22.46
CA GLU A 618 -27.00 -0.44 -23.85
C GLU A 618 -27.05 -1.84 -24.48
N ASN A 619 -27.08 -2.89 -23.65
CA ASN A 619 -27.27 -4.28 -24.04
C ASN A 619 -26.27 -4.74 -25.12
N PHE A 620 -24.99 -4.41 -24.91
CA PHE A 620 -23.92 -4.85 -25.81
C PHE A 620 -23.84 -6.36 -25.91
N PRO A 621 -23.79 -6.94 -27.11
CA PRO A 621 -23.56 -8.38 -27.29
C PRO A 621 -22.13 -8.75 -26.88
N ARG A 622 -21.94 -10.01 -26.46
CA ARG A 622 -20.61 -10.57 -26.23
C ARG A 622 -19.90 -10.80 -27.57
N GLU A 623 -18.79 -10.12 -27.79
CA GLU A 623 -17.83 -10.44 -28.84
C GLU A 623 -16.70 -11.25 -28.18
N GLU A 624 -16.49 -12.47 -28.63
CA GLU A 624 -15.52 -13.42 -28.07
C GLU A 624 -14.53 -13.88 -29.13
N PHE A 625 -13.25 -13.72 -28.85
CA PHE A 625 -12.16 -14.16 -29.70
C PHE A 625 -11.31 -15.17 -28.92
N ARG A 626 -11.23 -16.41 -29.43
CA ARG A 626 -10.48 -17.50 -28.81
C ARG A 626 -9.17 -17.73 -29.55
N ASN A 627 -8.12 -18.16 -28.82
CA ASN A 627 -6.80 -18.47 -29.37
C ASN A 627 -6.17 -17.31 -30.16
N VAL A 628 -6.26 -16.09 -29.59
CA VAL A 628 -5.67 -14.89 -30.18
C VAL A 628 -4.22 -14.77 -29.70
N PRO A 629 -3.25 -14.53 -30.60
CA PRO A 629 -1.88 -14.21 -30.18
C PRO A 629 -1.86 -12.98 -29.26
N ILE A 630 -1.06 -13.01 -28.19
CA ILE A 630 -1.08 -11.96 -27.19
C ILE A 630 -0.77 -10.57 -27.75
N ALA A 631 0.09 -10.47 -28.79
CA ALA A 631 0.41 -9.21 -29.47
C ALA A 631 -0.80 -8.64 -30.21
N GLU A 632 -1.62 -9.50 -30.84
CA GLU A 632 -2.85 -9.09 -31.53
C GLU A 632 -3.92 -8.64 -30.51
N ALA A 633 -4.06 -9.37 -29.42
CA ALA A 633 -4.96 -9.01 -28.33
C ALA A 633 -4.61 -7.63 -27.73
N GLN A 634 -3.33 -7.33 -27.55
CA GLN A 634 -2.86 -6.00 -27.13
C GLN A 634 -3.15 -4.92 -28.15
N ALA A 635 -3.00 -5.23 -29.44
CA ALA A 635 -3.35 -4.30 -30.52
C ALA A 635 -4.86 -4.01 -30.60
N MET A 636 -5.71 -4.94 -30.14
CA MET A 636 -7.15 -4.73 -29.98
C MET A 636 -7.49 -3.83 -28.78
N GLY A 637 -6.49 -3.44 -27.99
CA GLY A 637 -6.68 -2.66 -26.75
C GLY A 637 -7.10 -3.51 -25.54
N ALA A 638 -6.92 -4.83 -25.60
CA ALA A 638 -7.31 -5.72 -24.52
C ALA A 638 -6.44 -5.45 -23.26
N MET A 639 -7.10 -5.23 -22.13
CA MET A 639 -6.43 -5.10 -20.83
C MET A 639 -5.97 -6.48 -20.35
N ALA A 640 -4.65 -6.58 -20.10
CA ALA A 640 -4.05 -7.73 -19.45
C ALA A 640 -4.01 -7.49 -17.94
N LEU A 641 -4.42 -8.47 -17.13
CA LEU A 641 -4.35 -8.38 -15.68
C LEU A 641 -2.89 -8.46 -15.21
N PHE A 642 -2.51 -7.54 -14.33
CA PHE A 642 -1.15 -7.45 -13.83
C PHE A 642 -0.79 -8.67 -12.98
N GLY A 643 0.26 -9.41 -13.39
CA GLY A 643 0.83 -10.55 -12.64
C GLY A 643 0.30 -11.91 -13.02
N GLU A 644 -0.60 -12.04 -13.98
CA GLU A 644 -0.95 -13.33 -14.58
C GLU A 644 0.04 -13.71 -15.68
N LYS A 645 0.44 -14.99 -15.70
CA LYS A 645 1.23 -15.54 -16.80
C LYS A 645 0.27 -16.00 -17.89
N TYR A 646 0.20 -15.23 -18.96
CA TYR A 646 -0.56 -15.61 -20.15
C TYR A 646 0.27 -16.56 -21.02
N GLY A 647 -0.40 -17.50 -21.70
CA GLY A 647 0.22 -18.29 -22.75
C GLY A 647 0.47 -17.45 -24.02
N GLU A 648 1.01 -18.08 -25.05
CA GLU A 648 1.20 -17.45 -26.36
C GLU A 648 -0.13 -17.06 -27.01
N GLU A 649 -1.20 -17.81 -26.72
CA GLU A 649 -2.58 -17.57 -27.16
C GLU A 649 -3.47 -17.26 -25.96
N VAL A 650 -4.38 -16.30 -26.13
CA VAL A 650 -5.29 -15.79 -25.10
C VAL A 650 -6.74 -15.72 -25.62
N ARG A 651 -7.67 -15.68 -24.67
CA ARG A 651 -9.10 -15.42 -24.96
C ARG A 651 -9.41 -13.95 -24.67
N VAL A 652 -9.96 -13.24 -25.65
CA VAL A 652 -10.37 -11.83 -25.55
C VAL A 652 -11.88 -11.76 -25.48
N LEU A 653 -12.40 -10.98 -24.56
CA LEU A 653 -13.82 -10.66 -24.42
C LEU A 653 -14.03 -9.16 -24.60
N LYS A 654 -15.04 -8.82 -25.40
CA LYS A 654 -15.40 -7.43 -25.67
C LYS A 654 -16.89 -7.21 -25.48
N TYR A 655 -17.22 -6.14 -24.78
CA TYR A 655 -18.56 -5.59 -24.60
C TYR A 655 -18.52 -4.09 -24.85
N GLY A 656 -18.90 -3.66 -26.04
CA GLY A 656 -18.78 -2.24 -26.41
C GLY A 656 -17.33 -1.76 -26.38
N THR A 657 -17.03 -0.88 -25.44
CA THR A 657 -15.69 -0.30 -25.20
C THR A 657 -14.83 -1.11 -24.22
N SER A 658 -15.44 -1.99 -23.41
CA SER A 658 -14.71 -2.86 -22.48
C SER A 658 -14.09 -4.04 -23.24
N VAL A 659 -12.75 -4.15 -23.20
CA VAL A 659 -11.98 -5.22 -23.86
C VAL A 659 -10.98 -5.78 -22.86
N GLU A 660 -11.11 -7.08 -22.50
CA GLU A 660 -10.26 -7.70 -21.49
C GLU A 660 -9.82 -9.12 -21.87
N LEU A 661 -8.64 -9.52 -21.39
CA LEU A 661 -8.19 -10.90 -21.42
C LEU A 661 -8.86 -11.65 -20.28
N CYS A 662 -9.74 -12.61 -20.57
CA CYS A 662 -10.47 -13.31 -19.54
C CYS A 662 -10.81 -14.77 -19.90
N GLY A 663 -10.48 -15.69 -18.98
CA GLY A 663 -10.85 -17.11 -19.06
C GLY A 663 -12.17 -17.47 -18.37
N GLY A 664 -12.90 -16.51 -17.79
CA GLY A 664 -14.15 -16.75 -17.08
C GLY A 664 -15.39 -16.97 -17.96
N THR A 665 -16.52 -17.31 -17.34
CA THR A 665 -17.81 -17.41 -18.03
C THR A 665 -18.55 -16.07 -17.95
N HIS A 666 -19.28 -15.71 -19.01
CA HIS A 666 -19.86 -14.39 -19.16
C HIS A 666 -21.24 -14.43 -19.82
N VAL A 667 -22.07 -13.43 -19.55
CA VAL A 667 -23.38 -13.28 -20.17
C VAL A 667 -23.27 -13.07 -21.68
N SER A 668 -24.32 -13.48 -22.41
CA SER A 668 -24.39 -13.30 -23.89
C SER A 668 -24.56 -11.83 -24.30
N ALA A 669 -25.10 -10.99 -23.45
CA ALA A 669 -25.21 -9.55 -23.64
C ALA A 669 -25.32 -8.83 -22.28
N THR A 670 -24.85 -7.57 -22.19
CA THR A 670 -24.80 -6.82 -20.93
C THR A 670 -26.16 -6.64 -20.26
N GLY A 671 -27.24 -6.56 -21.03
CA GLY A 671 -28.61 -6.46 -20.51
C GLY A 671 -29.05 -7.65 -19.63
N ARG A 672 -28.41 -8.82 -19.78
CA ARG A 672 -28.69 -9.99 -18.93
C ARG A 672 -28.13 -9.90 -17.51
N ILE A 673 -27.29 -8.89 -17.25
CA ILE A 673 -26.78 -8.59 -15.88
C ILE A 673 -27.93 -8.13 -15.00
N GLY A 674 -28.91 -7.43 -15.53
CA GLY A 674 -30.00 -6.79 -14.79
C GLY A 674 -29.53 -5.50 -14.14
N PHE A 675 -29.83 -5.31 -12.87
CA PHE A 675 -29.44 -4.11 -12.13
C PHE A 675 -28.14 -4.36 -11.33
N PHE A 676 -27.19 -3.43 -11.41
CA PHE A 676 -25.94 -3.46 -10.66
C PHE A 676 -26.00 -2.48 -9.47
N ARG A 677 -25.57 -2.96 -8.30
CA ARG A 677 -25.55 -2.15 -7.07
C ARG A 677 -24.26 -2.34 -6.30
N ILE A 678 -23.58 -1.23 -5.94
CA ILE A 678 -22.45 -1.23 -5.03
C ILE A 678 -22.96 -1.36 -3.59
N ILE A 679 -22.42 -2.33 -2.84
CA ILE A 679 -22.75 -2.58 -1.42
C ILE A 679 -21.81 -1.79 -0.52
N SER A 680 -20.50 -1.90 -0.79
CA SER A 680 -19.48 -1.32 0.08
C SER A 680 -18.24 -0.89 -0.71
N GLU A 681 -17.52 0.06 -0.13
CA GLU A 681 -16.18 0.46 -0.54
C GLU A 681 -15.31 0.53 0.70
N SER A 682 -14.14 -0.14 0.66
CA SER A 682 -13.25 -0.26 1.83
C SER A 682 -11.78 -0.33 1.42
N SER A 683 -10.88 -0.12 2.38
CA SER A 683 -9.45 -0.32 2.20
C SER A 683 -9.08 -1.77 2.50
N VAL A 684 -8.30 -2.39 1.61
CA VAL A 684 -7.73 -3.74 1.80
C VAL A 684 -6.28 -3.65 2.26
N ALA A 685 -5.55 -2.77 1.61
CA ALA A 685 -4.16 -2.47 1.90
C ALA A 685 -3.85 -1.03 1.49
N ALA A 686 -2.69 -0.52 1.88
CA ALA A 686 -2.28 0.80 1.44
C ALA A 686 -2.18 0.85 -0.10
N GLY A 687 -2.87 1.81 -0.71
CA GLY A 687 -2.97 1.95 -2.17
C GLY A 687 -3.88 0.91 -2.85
N VAL A 688 -4.64 0.10 -2.09
CA VAL A 688 -5.59 -0.88 -2.63
C VAL A 688 -6.96 -0.71 -1.99
N ARG A 689 -7.95 -0.44 -2.81
CA ARG A 689 -9.36 -0.30 -2.43
C ARG A 689 -10.15 -1.52 -2.89
N ARG A 690 -11.21 -1.85 -2.20
CA ARG A 690 -12.16 -2.92 -2.52
C ARG A 690 -13.55 -2.35 -2.73
N ILE A 691 -14.19 -2.74 -3.82
CA ILE A 691 -15.62 -2.60 -4.01
C ILE A 691 -16.26 -3.97 -3.91
N GLU A 692 -17.36 -4.06 -3.16
CA GLU A 692 -18.27 -5.19 -3.18
C GLU A 692 -19.58 -4.75 -3.84
N ALA A 693 -20.10 -5.57 -4.75
CA ALA A 693 -21.31 -5.26 -5.49
C ALA A 693 -22.11 -6.54 -5.82
N VAL A 694 -23.36 -6.34 -6.18
CA VAL A 694 -24.31 -7.40 -6.57
C VAL A 694 -25.01 -7.03 -7.86
N THR A 695 -25.51 -8.05 -8.58
CA THR A 695 -26.29 -7.88 -9.80
C THR A 695 -27.63 -8.60 -9.74
N GLY A 696 -28.53 -8.30 -10.66
CA GLY A 696 -29.81 -8.99 -10.88
C GLY A 696 -30.59 -9.24 -9.61
N ALA A 697 -30.93 -10.50 -9.35
CA ALA A 697 -31.73 -10.91 -8.18
C ALA A 697 -31.10 -10.50 -6.83
N GLY A 698 -29.76 -10.43 -6.73
CA GLY A 698 -29.07 -9.96 -5.53
C GLY A 698 -29.33 -8.49 -5.27
N ALA A 699 -29.33 -7.65 -6.31
CA ALA A 699 -29.65 -6.25 -6.22
C ALA A 699 -31.15 -6.00 -5.94
N GLU A 700 -32.04 -6.80 -6.54
CA GLU A 700 -33.49 -6.74 -6.24
C GLU A 700 -33.77 -7.07 -4.77
N LYS A 701 -33.15 -8.14 -4.24
CA LYS A 701 -33.28 -8.49 -2.82
C LYS A 701 -32.85 -7.35 -1.89
N MET A 702 -31.76 -6.68 -2.24
CA MET A 702 -31.29 -5.52 -1.47
C MET A 702 -32.29 -4.34 -1.51
N LEU A 703 -32.93 -4.09 -2.65
CA LEU A 703 -33.98 -3.08 -2.78
C LEU A 703 -35.18 -3.42 -1.88
N TYR A 704 -35.66 -4.66 -1.93
CA TYR A 704 -36.79 -5.09 -1.08
C TYR A 704 -36.49 -4.96 0.41
N GLN A 705 -35.25 -5.31 0.85
CA GLN A 705 -34.85 -5.11 2.24
C GLN A 705 -34.89 -3.63 2.67
N VAL A 706 -34.48 -2.71 1.79
CA VAL A 706 -34.54 -1.28 2.06
C VAL A 706 -36.00 -0.80 2.10
N GLU A 707 -36.85 -1.28 1.18
CA GLU A 707 -38.30 -0.96 1.17
C GLU A 707 -38.98 -1.47 2.43
N ASP A 708 -38.73 -2.71 2.85
CA ASP A 708 -39.31 -3.30 4.06
C ASP A 708 -38.90 -2.50 5.30
N LEU A 709 -37.58 -2.18 5.43
CA LEU A 709 -37.07 -1.35 6.52
C LEU A 709 -37.74 0.04 6.53
N LEU A 710 -37.88 0.66 5.36
CA LEU A 710 -38.55 1.96 5.26
C LEU A 710 -40.02 1.86 5.65
N LYS A 711 -40.70 0.76 5.30
CA LYS A 711 -42.07 0.46 5.67
C LYS A 711 -42.20 0.33 7.19
N GLU A 712 -41.34 -0.49 7.82
CA GLU A 712 -41.32 -0.63 9.29
C GLU A 712 -41.09 0.72 9.97
N VAL A 713 -40.15 1.55 9.51
CA VAL A 713 -39.94 2.89 10.06
C VAL A 713 -41.16 3.77 9.90
N LYS A 714 -41.82 3.73 8.74
CA LYS A 714 -43.10 4.51 8.53
C LYS A 714 -44.21 4.04 9.45
N GLU A 715 -44.35 2.75 9.69
CA GLU A 715 -45.37 2.20 10.61
C GLU A 715 -45.15 2.67 12.03
N LEU A 716 -43.92 2.76 12.54
CA LEU A 716 -43.58 3.32 13.85
C LEU A 716 -44.05 4.77 14.01
N PHE A 717 -44.16 5.51 12.91
CA PHE A 717 -44.61 6.91 12.88
C PHE A 717 -46.00 7.07 12.25
N ASN A 718 -46.86 6.07 12.40
CA ASN A 718 -48.25 6.08 11.91
C ASN A 718 -48.36 6.38 10.40
N ASN A 719 -47.46 5.89 9.60
CA ASN A 719 -47.38 6.09 8.16
C ASN A 719 -47.32 7.58 7.75
N ASN A 720 -46.67 8.40 8.56
CA ASN A 720 -46.52 9.84 8.25
C ASN A 720 -45.76 10.02 6.93
N PRO A 721 -46.31 10.72 5.95
CA PRO A 721 -45.65 10.93 4.66
C PRO A 721 -44.37 11.76 4.78
N GLN A 722 -44.24 12.58 5.83
CA GLN A 722 -43.05 13.37 6.14
C GLN A 722 -42.21 12.70 7.25
N ILE A 723 -41.80 11.46 7.05
CA ILE A 723 -41.16 10.61 8.07
C ILE A 723 -39.94 11.27 8.71
N ILE A 724 -39.07 11.93 7.93
CA ILE A 724 -37.86 12.61 8.44
C ILE A 724 -38.23 13.74 9.40
N THR A 725 -39.30 14.52 9.08
CA THR A 725 -39.77 15.57 9.93
C THR A 725 -40.36 15.01 11.24
N ALA A 726 -41.10 13.90 11.15
CA ALA A 726 -41.65 13.23 12.33
C ALA A 726 -40.53 12.72 13.25
N ILE A 727 -39.49 12.07 12.70
CA ILE A 727 -38.32 11.59 13.47
C ILE A 727 -37.62 12.75 14.16
N LYS A 728 -37.33 13.85 13.46
CA LYS A 728 -36.70 15.04 14.05
C LYS A 728 -37.53 15.61 15.21
N LYS A 729 -38.85 15.74 14.99
CA LYS A 729 -39.76 16.23 16.03
C LYS A 729 -39.75 15.34 17.29
N THR A 730 -39.77 14.01 17.11
CA THR A 730 -39.68 13.07 18.25
C THR A 730 -38.33 13.17 18.99
N ILE A 731 -37.23 13.38 18.28
CA ILE A 731 -35.91 13.59 18.91
C ILE A 731 -35.92 14.91 19.72
N GLU A 732 -36.49 15.98 19.19
CA GLU A 732 -36.59 17.29 19.87
C GLU A 732 -37.50 17.18 21.12
N GLU A 733 -38.69 16.57 20.97
CA GLU A 733 -39.61 16.30 22.08
C GLU A 733 -38.98 15.46 23.19
N ASN A 734 -38.19 14.44 22.83
CA ASN A 734 -37.48 13.61 23.80
C ASN A 734 -36.40 14.40 24.55
N ALA A 735 -35.68 15.27 23.85
CA ALA A 735 -34.70 16.18 24.48
C ALA A 735 -35.35 17.17 25.44
N GLU A 736 -36.48 17.74 25.06
CA GLU A 736 -37.27 18.65 25.94
C GLU A 736 -37.82 17.91 27.17
N LEU A 737 -38.38 16.70 26.98
CA LEU A 737 -38.83 15.87 28.10
C LEU A 737 -37.70 15.52 29.05
N ALA A 738 -36.53 15.17 28.53
CA ALA A 738 -35.36 14.91 29.37
C ALA A 738 -34.94 16.13 30.20
N GLN A 739 -35.00 17.33 29.62
CA GLN A 739 -34.75 18.58 30.37
C GLN A 739 -35.83 18.85 31.44
N GLN A 740 -37.11 18.64 31.13
CA GLN A 740 -38.22 18.79 32.07
C GLN A 740 -38.08 17.82 33.26
N VAL A 741 -37.72 16.55 32.98
CA VAL A 741 -37.47 15.55 34.02
C VAL A 741 -36.31 16.00 34.92
N GLN A 742 -35.20 16.46 34.35
CA GLN A 742 -34.08 16.99 35.12
C GLN A 742 -34.44 18.22 35.98
N ALA A 743 -35.23 19.13 35.42
CA ALA A 743 -35.71 20.31 36.16
C ALA A 743 -36.63 19.92 37.34
N ALA A 744 -37.58 19.02 37.11
CA ALA A 744 -38.47 18.51 38.13
C ALA A 744 -37.73 17.76 39.26
N LEU A 745 -36.69 17.00 38.88
CA LEU A 745 -35.81 16.33 39.85
C LEU A 745 -35.03 17.32 40.70
N LYS A 746 -34.48 18.39 40.09
CA LYS A 746 -33.79 19.46 40.85
C LYS A 746 -34.71 20.17 41.80
N GLU A 747 -35.95 20.48 41.39
CA GLU A 747 -36.98 21.11 42.21
C GLU A 747 -37.39 20.22 43.40
N LYS A 748 -37.55 18.91 43.13
CA LYS A 748 -37.82 17.92 44.19
C LYS A 748 -36.68 17.85 45.21
N VAL A 749 -35.43 17.83 44.75
CA VAL A 749 -34.26 17.85 45.64
C VAL A 749 -34.21 19.13 46.48
N ALA A 750 -34.46 20.30 45.89
CA ALA A 750 -34.50 21.58 46.59
C ALA A 750 -35.59 21.63 47.66
N SER A 751 -36.80 21.11 47.35
CA SER A 751 -37.90 21.00 48.28
C SER A 751 -37.59 20.10 49.47
N VAL A 752 -37.01 18.89 49.19
CA VAL A 752 -36.59 17.94 50.24
C VAL A 752 -35.49 18.58 51.12
N LYS A 753 -34.52 19.26 50.51
CA LYS A 753 -33.47 19.97 51.22
C LYS A 753 -34.02 21.05 52.16
N GLN A 754 -34.93 21.90 51.71
CA GLN A 754 -35.57 22.93 52.54
C GLN A 754 -36.32 22.31 53.76
N HIS A 755 -37.08 21.24 53.48
CA HIS A 755 -37.78 20.50 54.54
C HIS A 755 -36.86 19.99 55.60
N LEU A 756 -35.72 19.35 55.20
CA LEU A 756 -34.71 18.87 56.11
C LEU A 756 -34.04 19.98 56.93
N LEU A 757 -33.67 21.06 56.29
CA LEU A 757 -33.10 22.22 56.98
C LEU A 757 -34.08 22.83 58.02
N SER A 758 -35.37 22.73 57.80
CA SER A 758 -36.38 23.18 58.77
C SER A 758 -36.62 22.24 59.94
N GLN A 759 -36.32 20.93 59.78
CA GLN A 759 -36.54 19.90 60.77
C GLN A 759 -35.21 19.38 61.43
N ARG A 760 -34.15 20.19 61.37
CA ARG A 760 -32.87 19.83 62.00
C ARG A 760 -33.02 19.69 63.48
N GLU A 761 -32.39 18.62 64.05
CA GLU A 761 -32.25 18.38 65.48
C GLU A 761 -30.84 18.77 65.92
N GLU A 762 -30.64 19.33 67.10
CA GLU A 762 -29.34 19.57 67.73
C GLU A 762 -29.19 18.66 68.93
N LEU A 763 -28.21 17.74 68.89
CA LEU A 763 -27.94 16.82 69.99
C LEU A 763 -26.43 16.74 70.19
N GLY A 764 -25.95 16.89 71.44
CA GLY A 764 -24.51 16.81 71.77
C GLY A 764 -23.64 17.83 71.03
N GLY A 765 -24.17 18.96 70.57
CA GLY A 765 -23.46 19.98 69.81
C GLY A 765 -23.32 19.65 68.31
N VAL A 766 -24.07 18.68 67.82
CA VAL A 766 -24.05 18.24 66.43
C VAL A 766 -25.44 18.44 65.82
N ARG A 767 -25.49 18.91 64.58
CA ARG A 767 -26.74 19.10 63.82
C ARG A 767 -27.09 17.84 63.03
N ILE A 768 -28.21 17.22 63.43
CA ILE A 768 -28.67 15.94 62.90
C ILE A 768 -29.78 16.14 61.92
N PHE A 769 -29.67 15.54 60.75
CA PHE A 769 -30.67 15.49 59.71
C PHE A 769 -31.11 14.05 59.48
N LYS A 770 -32.38 13.74 59.66
CA LYS A 770 -32.94 12.39 59.47
C LYS A 770 -33.92 12.42 58.31
N VAL A 771 -33.82 11.52 57.36
CA VAL A 771 -34.74 11.40 56.23
C VAL A 771 -35.27 9.98 56.16
N GLN A 772 -36.56 9.83 56.17
CA GLN A 772 -37.26 8.60 55.77
C GLN A 772 -38.17 8.87 54.57
N GLN A 773 -37.68 8.67 53.35
CA GLN A 773 -38.44 8.87 52.15
C GLN A 773 -38.07 7.92 51.00
N ASN A 774 -38.99 7.66 50.11
CA ASN A 774 -38.78 6.94 48.84
C ASN A 774 -37.99 7.84 47.88
N VAL A 775 -36.68 7.76 47.87
CA VAL A 775 -35.80 8.60 47.08
C VAL A 775 -34.66 7.74 46.49
N SER A 776 -34.32 7.98 45.23
CA SER A 776 -33.20 7.21 44.62
C SER A 776 -31.86 7.46 45.33
N ALA A 777 -31.00 6.47 45.32
CA ALA A 777 -29.69 6.54 45.99
C ALA A 777 -28.82 7.72 45.48
N GLU A 778 -28.98 8.07 44.20
CA GLU A 778 -28.22 9.16 43.56
C GLU A 778 -28.67 10.55 44.06
N LEU A 779 -29.98 10.74 44.17
CA LEU A 779 -30.60 11.94 44.75
C LEU A 779 -30.23 12.09 46.23
N ILE A 780 -30.17 10.98 46.97
CA ILE A 780 -29.78 11.00 48.40
C ILE A 780 -28.37 11.48 48.56
N LYS A 781 -27.47 10.99 47.72
CA LYS A 781 -26.06 11.37 47.70
C LYS A 781 -25.89 12.87 47.43
N ASP A 782 -26.52 13.38 46.38
CA ASP A 782 -26.45 14.81 46.00
C ASP A 782 -26.99 15.69 47.11
N LEU A 783 -28.10 15.31 47.73
CA LEU A 783 -28.71 16.01 48.87
C LEU A 783 -27.78 16.07 50.07
N ALA A 784 -27.15 14.94 50.42
CA ALA A 784 -26.23 14.87 51.53
C ALA A 784 -25.01 15.77 51.33
N PHE A 785 -24.43 15.77 50.14
CA PHE A 785 -23.32 16.66 49.78
C PHE A 785 -23.72 18.15 49.82
N GLN A 786 -24.86 18.49 49.32
CA GLN A 786 -25.34 19.88 49.36
C GLN A 786 -25.57 20.41 50.81
N ILE A 787 -26.16 19.58 51.66
CA ILE A 787 -26.37 19.99 53.09
C ILE A 787 -25.02 20.08 53.81
N ALA A 788 -24.12 19.11 53.64
CA ALA A 788 -22.80 19.13 54.26
C ALA A 788 -21.91 20.30 53.82
N GLY A 789 -22.12 20.81 52.60
CA GLY A 789 -21.43 21.99 52.05
C GLY A 789 -21.97 23.32 52.64
N GLU A 790 -23.22 23.36 53.16
CA GLU A 790 -23.87 24.55 53.66
C GLU A 790 -23.93 24.64 55.18
N VAL A 791 -23.91 23.51 55.87
CA VAL A 791 -24.06 23.42 57.32
C VAL A 791 -22.81 22.81 57.97
N SER A 792 -22.11 23.61 58.81
CA SER A 792 -20.98 23.11 59.59
C SER A 792 -21.44 22.16 60.73
N GLU A 793 -20.56 21.26 61.18
CA GLU A 793 -20.86 20.30 62.23
C GLU A 793 -22.14 19.48 61.93
N SER A 794 -22.32 19.11 60.61
CA SER A 794 -23.49 18.39 60.16
C SER A 794 -23.26 16.86 60.13
N PHE A 795 -24.24 16.18 60.73
CA PHE A 795 -24.35 14.72 60.74
C PHE A 795 -25.62 14.39 59.95
N ILE A 796 -25.48 13.91 58.71
CA ILE A 796 -26.57 13.65 57.81
C ILE A 796 -26.78 12.16 57.71
N PHE A 797 -27.90 11.70 58.22
CA PHE A 797 -28.32 10.33 58.11
C PHE A 797 -29.59 10.23 57.27
N ILE A 798 -29.54 9.40 56.23
CA ILE A 798 -30.69 9.19 55.38
C ILE A 798 -30.95 7.68 55.32
N GLY A 799 -32.12 7.29 55.88
CA GLY A 799 -32.71 5.99 55.70
C GLY A 799 -33.82 6.05 54.67
N ALA A 800 -33.73 5.33 53.56
CA ALA A 800 -34.70 5.37 52.49
C ALA A 800 -35.01 3.95 51.98
N THR A 801 -36.16 3.79 51.32
CA THR A 801 -36.45 2.62 50.49
C THR A 801 -36.29 3.00 49.02
N ASP A 802 -35.67 2.15 48.22
CA ASP A 802 -35.63 2.32 46.77
C ASP A 802 -36.98 2.00 46.11
N GLU A 803 -37.12 2.23 44.80
CA GLU A 803 -38.34 1.94 44.03
C GLU A 803 -38.73 0.44 44.08
N GLY A 804 -37.79 -0.44 44.38
CA GLY A 804 -37.99 -1.90 44.60
C GLY A 804 -38.35 -2.24 46.03
N GLY A 805 -38.53 -1.26 46.93
CA GLY A 805 -38.83 -1.46 48.32
C GLY A 805 -37.68 -1.98 49.23
N LYS A 806 -36.42 -1.89 48.77
CA LYS A 806 -35.26 -2.29 49.55
C LYS A 806 -34.73 -1.13 50.38
N PRO A 807 -34.29 -1.36 51.64
CA PRO A 807 -33.75 -0.31 52.52
C PRO A 807 -32.33 0.07 52.08
N ASN A 808 -32.10 1.37 52.06
CA ASN A 808 -30.80 2.00 51.88
C ASN A 808 -30.52 2.96 53.05
N LEU A 809 -29.31 2.91 53.53
CA LEU A 809 -28.77 3.83 54.52
C LEU A 809 -27.65 4.65 53.88
N THR A 810 -27.65 5.96 54.16
CA THR A 810 -26.58 6.87 53.77
C THR A 810 -26.18 7.69 54.99
N LEU A 811 -24.91 7.72 55.30
CA LEU A 811 -24.35 8.56 56.34
C LEU A 811 -23.28 9.49 55.77
N MET A 812 -23.47 10.78 56.02
CA MET A 812 -22.46 11.78 55.70
C MET A 812 -22.14 12.62 56.93
N LEU A 813 -20.86 12.80 57.16
CA LEU A 813 -20.27 13.61 58.24
C LEU A 813 -19.55 14.81 57.58
N SER A 814 -19.78 15.99 58.10
CA SER A 814 -18.95 17.15 57.74
C SER A 814 -17.50 16.91 58.14
N ARG A 815 -16.55 17.51 57.43
CA ARG A 815 -15.12 17.29 57.67
C ARG A 815 -14.66 17.65 59.08
N ASP A 816 -15.18 18.73 59.60
CA ASP A 816 -14.94 19.20 60.98
C ASP A 816 -15.36 18.18 62.06
N LEU A 817 -16.45 17.40 61.84
CA LEU A 817 -16.86 16.32 62.71
C LEU A 817 -15.92 15.10 62.63
N VAL A 818 -15.46 14.74 61.46
CA VAL A 818 -14.49 13.65 61.28
C VAL A 818 -13.18 13.96 62.00
N GLU A 819 -12.71 15.22 61.92
CA GLU A 819 -11.48 15.68 62.58
C GLU A 819 -11.60 15.86 64.06
N SER A 820 -12.68 16.53 64.55
CA SER A 820 -12.85 16.88 65.97
C SER A 820 -13.34 15.72 66.85
N LYS A 821 -14.22 14.87 66.32
CA LYS A 821 -14.78 13.72 67.05
C LYS A 821 -14.17 12.38 66.71
N GLY A 822 -13.35 12.29 65.67
CA GLY A 822 -12.72 11.05 65.24
C GLY A 822 -13.73 10.02 64.66
N TRP A 823 -14.92 10.49 64.25
CA TRP A 823 -15.95 9.63 63.68
C TRP A 823 -15.62 9.19 62.25
N ASN A 824 -16.03 7.94 61.93
CA ASN A 824 -15.84 7.37 60.61
C ASN A 824 -17.16 6.81 60.10
N ALA A 825 -17.73 7.47 59.08
CA ALA A 825 -19.03 7.12 58.51
C ALA A 825 -19.08 5.63 58.04
N SER A 826 -18.01 5.12 57.48
CA SER A 826 -17.96 3.72 57.02
C SER A 826 -18.04 2.71 58.17
N ASN A 827 -17.40 2.99 59.30
CA ASN A 827 -17.41 2.10 60.44
C ASN A 827 -18.77 2.16 61.17
N ILE A 828 -19.30 3.36 61.37
CA ILE A 828 -20.61 3.59 62.01
C ILE A 828 -21.71 2.92 61.19
N LEU A 829 -21.70 3.14 59.85
CA LEU A 829 -22.75 2.60 59.00
C LEU A 829 -22.68 1.10 58.88
N ARG A 830 -21.47 0.48 58.98
CA ARG A 830 -21.30 -0.97 58.94
C ARG A 830 -21.93 -1.69 60.14
N SER A 831 -21.94 -1.09 61.31
CA SER A 831 -22.61 -1.65 62.50
C SER A 831 -24.16 -1.55 62.31
N ALA A 832 -24.64 -0.41 61.88
CA ALA A 832 -26.09 -0.16 61.68
C ALA A 832 -26.69 -0.99 60.51
N ALA A 833 -25.90 -1.26 59.46
CA ALA A 833 -26.34 -2.02 58.32
C ALA A 833 -26.76 -3.48 58.64
N LYS A 834 -26.34 -4.03 59.80
CA LYS A 834 -26.73 -5.36 60.25
C LYS A 834 -28.24 -5.44 60.54
N HIS A 835 -28.85 -4.33 61.02
CA HIS A 835 -30.30 -4.26 61.35
C HIS A 835 -31.17 -4.38 60.14
N ILE A 836 -30.70 -3.87 58.99
CA ILE A 836 -31.38 -4.00 57.70
C ILE A 836 -30.99 -5.24 56.94
N GLN A 837 -30.26 -6.19 57.56
CA GLN A 837 -29.70 -7.37 56.89
C GLN A 837 -28.91 -6.98 55.65
N GLY A 838 -28.07 -5.97 55.79
CA GLY A 838 -27.33 -5.34 54.73
C GLY A 838 -25.83 -5.29 54.98
N GLY A 839 -25.16 -4.72 54.01
CA GLY A 839 -23.75 -4.41 54.06
C GLY A 839 -23.46 -3.10 53.31
N GLY A 840 -22.40 -2.42 53.72
CA GLY A 840 -22.02 -1.16 53.10
C GLY A 840 -20.58 -0.78 53.44
N GLY A 841 -20.17 0.36 52.90
CA GLY A 841 -18.86 0.93 53.10
C GLY A 841 -18.74 2.30 52.43
N GLY A 842 -17.60 2.91 52.58
CA GLY A 842 -17.36 4.24 52.04
C GLY A 842 -16.09 4.86 52.61
N GLN A 843 -16.05 6.17 52.51
CA GLN A 843 -14.97 7.00 53.06
C GLN A 843 -15.29 7.41 54.49
N PRO A 844 -14.32 7.93 55.30
CA PRO A 844 -14.55 8.42 56.65
C PRO A 844 -15.68 9.48 56.77
N HIS A 845 -15.88 10.28 55.73
CA HIS A 845 -16.89 11.35 55.73
C HIS A 845 -18.20 10.95 55.00
N PHE A 846 -18.22 9.89 54.20
CA PHE A 846 -19.39 9.45 53.46
C PHE A 846 -19.42 7.93 53.24
N ALA A 847 -20.52 7.30 53.63
CA ALA A 847 -20.75 5.87 53.44
C ALA A 847 -22.20 5.56 53.08
N THR A 848 -22.40 4.45 52.37
CA THR A 848 -23.71 3.92 52.01
C THR A 848 -23.82 2.43 52.34
N ALA A 849 -25.04 1.99 52.65
CA ALA A 849 -25.33 0.57 52.86
C ALA A 849 -26.70 0.23 52.29
N GLY A 850 -26.77 -0.96 51.66
CA GLY A 850 -28.07 -1.50 51.17
C GLY A 850 -28.41 -2.77 51.94
N GLY A 851 -29.69 -3.04 52.08
CA GLY A 851 -30.19 -4.20 52.87
C GLY A 851 -31.44 -4.88 52.26
N LYS A 852 -31.99 -5.82 53.02
CA LYS A 852 -33.18 -6.59 52.61
C LYS A 852 -34.34 -6.43 53.59
N ARG A 853 -34.14 -5.93 54.78
CA ARG A 853 -35.13 -5.81 55.87
C ARG A 853 -35.48 -4.31 56.12
N VAL A 854 -36.62 -3.88 55.69
CA VAL A 854 -37.09 -2.47 55.81
C VAL A 854 -37.41 -2.11 57.27
N GLU A 855 -38.00 -3.02 57.98
CA GLU A 855 -38.39 -2.88 59.39
C GLU A 855 -37.19 -2.60 60.34
N GLY A 856 -35.98 -2.86 59.87
CA GLY A 856 -34.75 -2.60 60.61
C GLY A 856 -34.22 -1.15 60.49
N LEU A 857 -34.87 -0.28 59.71
CA LEU A 857 -34.43 1.11 59.51
C LEU A 857 -34.40 1.90 60.82
N ASP A 858 -35.45 1.80 61.65
CA ASP A 858 -35.51 2.49 62.94
C ASP A 858 -34.46 2.01 63.94
N GLU A 859 -34.24 0.67 64.00
CA GLU A 859 -33.18 0.04 64.79
C GLU A 859 -31.80 0.53 64.35
N ALA A 860 -31.56 0.66 63.06
CA ALA A 860 -30.30 1.17 62.48
C ALA A 860 -30.08 2.64 62.84
N VAL A 861 -31.13 3.47 62.81
CA VAL A 861 -31.10 4.88 63.29
C VAL A 861 -30.65 4.96 64.74
N GLN A 862 -31.31 4.19 65.64
CA GLN A 862 -31.01 4.19 67.06
C GLN A 862 -29.56 3.73 67.36
N GLN A 863 -29.11 2.71 66.65
CA GLN A 863 -27.71 2.23 66.71
C GLN A 863 -26.72 3.33 66.38
N ILE A 864 -26.94 4.04 65.27
CA ILE A 864 -26.05 5.14 64.83
C ILE A 864 -26.03 6.26 65.85
N LEU A 865 -27.15 6.65 66.39
CA LEU A 865 -27.26 7.73 67.37
C LEU A 865 -26.60 7.36 68.69
N SER A 866 -26.77 6.09 69.15
CA SER A 866 -26.14 5.61 70.40
C SER A 866 -24.61 5.53 70.27
N GLU A 867 -24.06 5.17 69.08
CA GLU A 867 -22.62 5.08 68.85
C GLU A 867 -21.97 6.46 68.69
N THR A 868 -22.72 7.50 68.39
CA THR A 868 -22.15 8.83 68.08
C THR A 868 -22.50 9.92 69.07
N VAL A 869 -23.76 10.23 69.31
CA VAL A 869 -24.19 11.34 70.12
C VAL A 869 -24.63 10.92 71.53
N GLY A 870 -24.64 9.63 71.88
CA GLY A 870 -24.89 9.15 73.24
C GLY A 870 -26.36 9.21 73.70
N ALA A 871 -27.28 9.18 72.70
CA ALA A 871 -28.72 9.22 72.96
C ALA A 871 -29.39 7.86 72.93
#